data_8e4e11fdd0b967981b9bc7a832bb4104
#
_entry.id   8e4e11fdd0b967981b9bc7a832bb4104
#
_cell.length_a   1.000
_cell.length_b   1.000
_cell.length_c   1.000
_cell.angle_alpha   90.00
_cell.angle_beta   90.00
_cell.angle_gamma   90.00
#
_symmetry.space_group_name_H-M   'P 1'
#
loop_
_entity.id
_entity.type
_entity.pdbx_description
1 polymer ?
#
loop_
_entity_poly.entity_id
_entity_poly.type
_entity_poly.pdbx_seq_one_letter_code
_entity_poly.pdbx_strand_id
1 'polypeptide(L)'
;MSTNLEQMSVNAIRVLAADAVQKANSGHPGLPLGCAAIGYELWGNHMNHNPANPQWADRDRFILSGGHGSTLLYSLLHLFGYGLTKEDLMNFRQLDSLTPGHPEYGHTVGVEATTGPLGAGMGMAVGMAAAEAHLAAIFNKEGYPVVNHYTYVLGGDGCMMEGISSEAMSLAGTLKLNKLIVIYDSNSISIEGSTNIAFTENVQKRFEAFGFQTITVEDGNNIEEIGAAIEAAKADTTRPSLITVKTKIGFGCPAKEGKASAHGEPLGVDNVAELRKTLNWPSDESFYVPDEVYENYKELAKKGAKKEAEWNALFEEYCTKYPEMKKLWDTYFDKNLAEKVLDTEEFWAFDNKPEATRSVSGKILNKAKKVMPNLMGGAADLAPSTKTYMEGAGDFSAENYAGSNMHFGVREIAMAAIGNGMMLHGGLRSFVSTFFVFSDYVKPMARLSALMKLPLAYVLTHDSIGVGEDGPTHEPIEQLAMFRSMPGFAVYRPCDATETAAAWYYALTNQDTPTALVLSRQNLPQINGSSKEALKGGYVIADSTKEIPDAIIIASGSEVSLAVEAKEILEKEGTDVRVVSMPCMDIFEQQSEEYKEAVLPKSCRKRVAVEALSDFGWGRYVGLDGAYVTMHSFGASAPADKLFKKFGITTENVVKAVRSL
;
A
#
# COMPACT_ATOMS: atom_id res chain seq x y z
N MET A 1 16.27 -37.27 9.93
CA MET A 1 17.61 -36.66 9.71
C MET A 1 17.63 -36.19 8.26
N SER A 2 17.87 -34.89 8.03
CA SER A 2 18.00 -34.32 6.68
C SER A 2 19.06 -35.09 5.88
N THR A 3 18.83 -35.26 4.58
CA THR A 3 19.82 -35.84 3.68
C THR A 3 21.01 -34.87 3.51
N ASN A 4 22.17 -35.37 3.10
CA ASN A 4 23.33 -34.50 2.81
C ASN A 4 22.99 -33.46 1.70
N LEU A 5 22.14 -33.83 0.74
CA LEU A 5 21.72 -32.94 -0.36
C LEU A 5 20.78 -31.82 0.14
N GLU A 6 19.84 -32.11 1.05
CA GLU A 6 18.98 -31.08 1.66
C GLU A 6 19.81 -30.06 2.44
N GLN A 7 20.73 -30.55 3.27
CA GLN A 7 21.61 -29.65 4.03
C GLN A 7 22.49 -28.78 3.09
N MET A 8 22.97 -29.36 1.99
CA MET A 8 23.76 -28.65 0.99
C MET A 8 22.88 -27.59 0.27
N SER A 9 21.62 -27.91 0.00
CA SER A 9 20.65 -27.00 -0.62
C SER A 9 20.33 -25.82 0.32
N VAL A 10 20.17 -26.05 1.62
CA VAL A 10 20.04 -24.98 2.62
C VAL A 10 21.29 -24.11 2.67
N ASN A 11 22.48 -24.73 2.63
CA ASN A 11 23.74 -24.00 2.67
C ASN A 11 24.00 -23.18 1.39
N ALA A 12 23.45 -23.58 0.23
CA ALA A 12 23.49 -22.79 -1.00
C ALA A 12 22.84 -21.40 -0.80
N ILE A 13 21.70 -21.34 -0.11
CA ILE A 13 21.05 -20.06 0.24
C ILE A 13 22.00 -19.19 1.08
N ARG A 14 22.62 -19.78 2.10
CA ARG A 14 23.56 -19.07 2.99
C ARG A 14 24.76 -18.50 2.25
N VAL A 15 25.39 -19.33 1.42
CA VAL A 15 26.61 -18.94 0.68
C VAL A 15 26.28 -17.87 -0.35
N LEU A 16 25.22 -18.03 -1.14
CA LEU A 16 24.80 -17.03 -2.12
C LEU A 16 24.48 -15.68 -1.46
N ALA A 17 23.76 -15.70 -0.34
CA ALA A 17 23.43 -14.49 0.40
C ALA A 17 24.67 -13.79 0.97
N ALA A 18 25.61 -14.55 1.54
CA ALA A 18 26.86 -14.01 2.06
C ALA A 18 27.72 -13.42 0.94
N ASP A 19 27.82 -14.12 -0.20
CA ASP A 19 28.60 -13.68 -1.37
C ASP A 19 28.04 -12.40 -1.99
N ALA A 20 26.71 -12.30 -2.12
CA ALA A 20 26.05 -11.11 -2.66
C ALA A 20 26.33 -9.89 -1.78
N VAL A 21 26.17 -10.01 -0.46
CA VAL A 21 26.44 -8.93 0.50
C VAL A 21 27.93 -8.57 0.50
N GLN A 22 28.83 -9.57 0.49
CA GLN A 22 30.27 -9.34 0.51
C GLN A 22 30.75 -8.66 -0.76
N LYS A 23 30.26 -9.08 -1.93
CA LYS A 23 30.60 -8.46 -3.21
C LYS A 23 30.13 -7.03 -3.31
N ALA A 24 28.89 -6.76 -2.88
CA ALA A 24 28.33 -5.41 -2.86
C ALA A 24 28.99 -4.51 -1.81
N ASN A 25 29.72 -5.07 -0.86
CA ASN A 25 30.25 -4.42 0.32
C ASN A 25 29.17 -3.63 1.09
N SER A 26 27.93 -4.11 1.02
CA SER A 26 26.74 -3.50 1.63
C SER A 26 25.61 -4.52 1.70
N GLY A 27 24.88 -4.56 2.82
CA GLY A 27 23.72 -5.44 2.98
C GLY A 27 23.65 -6.09 4.35
N HIS A 28 22.67 -6.99 4.50
CA HIS A 28 22.32 -7.61 5.77
C HIS A 28 22.43 -9.15 5.65
N PRO A 29 23.55 -9.75 5.98
CA PRO A 29 23.74 -11.20 5.84
C PRO A 29 23.11 -12.00 6.97
N GLY A 30 22.88 -11.42 8.14
CA GLY A 30 22.56 -12.13 9.36
C GLY A 30 21.25 -12.91 9.31
N LEU A 31 20.15 -12.27 8.92
CA LEU A 31 18.85 -12.93 8.77
C LEU A 31 18.89 -14.03 7.69
N PRO A 32 19.43 -13.82 6.48
CA PRO A 32 19.54 -14.87 5.47
C PRO A 32 20.27 -16.12 5.95
N LEU A 33 21.35 -15.95 6.70
CA LEU A 33 22.11 -17.07 7.25
C LEU A 33 21.30 -17.84 8.31
N GLY A 34 20.56 -17.14 9.16
CA GLY A 34 19.74 -17.74 10.22
C GLY A 34 18.47 -18.41 9.68
N CYS A 35 17.84 -17.85 8.65
CA CYS A 35 16.54 -18.27 8.13
C CYS A 35 16.61 -19.16 6.89
N ALA A 36 17.81 -19.57 6.43
CA ALA A 36 17.95 -20.37 5.21
C ALA A 36 17.16 -21.68 5.25
N ALA A 37 17.15 -22.38 6.38
CA ALA A 37 16.40 -23.62 6.55
C ALA A 37 14.87 -23.37 6.49
N ILE A 38 14.40 -22.27 7.07
CA ILE A 38 12.98 -21.83 6.98
C ILE A 38 12.61 -21.60 5.51
N GLY A 39 13.45 -20.86 4.78
CA GLY A 39 13.21 -20.60 3.35
C GLY A 39 13.18 -21.87 2.51
N TYR A 40 14.14 -22.77 2.70
CA TYR A 40 14.21 -24.05 1.99
C TYR A 40 12.98 -24.91 2.24
N GLU A 41 12.64 -25.13 3.51
CA GLU A 41 11.53 -26.01 3.88
C GLU A 41 10.17 -25.45 3.43
N LEU A 42 9.93 -24.16 3.69
CA LEU A 42 8.69 -23.52 3.29
C LEU A 42 8.48 -23.57 1.77
N TRP A 43 9.45 -23.08 1.00
CA TRP A 43 9.32 -22.96 -0.46
C TRP A 43 9.37 -24.31 -1.17
N GLY A 44 10.18 -25.25 -0.66
CA GLY A 44 10.37 -26.55 -1.29
C GLY A 44 9.27 -27.55 -1.01
N ASN A 45 8.67 -27.51 0.19
CA ASN A 45 7.81 -28.58 0.66
C ASN A 45 6.38 -28.14 1.02
N HIS A 46 6.13 -26.89 1.34
CA HIS A 46 4.84 -26.45 1.90
C HIS A 46 4.13 -25.38 1.09
N MET A 47 4.85 -24.59 0.33
CA MET A 47 4.30 -23.48 -0.45
C MET A 47 3.95 -23.94 -1.87
N ASN A 48 2.72 -23.68 -2.31
CA ASN A 48 2.29 -23.91 -3.68
C ASN A 48 2.64 -22.70 -4.53
N HIS A 49 3.68 -22.81 -5.34
CA HIS A 49 4.13 -21.74 -6.23
C HIS A 49 4.72 -22.34 -7.52
N ASN A 50 4.60 -21.64 -8.64
CA ASN A 50 5.19 -22.07 -9.90
C ASN A 50 6.10 -20.99 -10.48
N PRO A 51 7.42 -21.19 -10.52
CA PRO A 51 8.36 -20.22 -11.09
C PRO A 51 8.09 -19.89 -12.57
N ALA A 52 7.52 -20.85 -13.34
CA ALA A 52 7.15 -20.63 -14.74
C ALA A 52 5.88 -19.74 -14.89
N ASN A 53 5.04 -19.66 -13.86
CA ASN A 53 3.88 -18.77 -13.82
C ASN A 53 3.77 -18.08 -12.44
N PRO A 54 4.60 -17.06 -12.17
CA PRO A 54 4.58 -16.32 -10.90
C PRO A 54 3.26 -15.57 -10.61
N GLN A 55 2.36 -15.52 -11.59
CA GLN A 55 1.04 -14.87 -11.47
C GLN A 55 -0.12 -15.86 -11.38
N TRP A 56 0.13 -17.15 -11.16
CA TRP A 56 -0.91 -18.13 -10.91
C TRP A 56 -1.87 -17.65 -9.82
N ALA A 57 -3.18 -17.65 -10.11
CA ALA A 57 -4.18 -17.00 -9.27
C ALA A 57 -4.25 -17.60 -7.85
N ASP A 58 -4.19 -18.94 -7.74
CA ASP A 58 -4.29 -19.66 -6.47
C ASP A 58 -2.92 -20.07 -5.89
N ARG A 59 -1.83 -19.38 -6.27
CA ARG A 59 -0.53 -19.58 -5.63
C ARG A 59 -0.54 -19.11 -4.20
N ASP A 60 0.22 -19.74 -3.34
CA ASP A 60 0.53 -19.20 -2.01
C ASP A 60 1.35 -17.90 -2.13
N ARG A 61 1.22 -17.00 -1.17
CA ARG A 61 1.95 -15.73 -1.12
C ARG A 61 3.01 -15.78 -0.02
N PHE A 62 4.21 -15.30 -0.34
CA PHE A 62 5.28 -15.14 0.63
C PHE A 62 5.73 -13.68 0.72
N ILE A 63 5.71 -13.13 1.94
CA ILE A 63 6.17 -11.78 2.23
C ILE A 63 7.35 -11.84 3.19
N LEU A 64 8.49 -11.30 2.77
CA LEU A 64 9.62 -11.05 3.65
C LEU A 64 9.44 -9.69 4.33
N SER A 65 8.77 -9.65 5.50
CA SER A 65 8.56 -8.41 6.27
C SER A 65 9.88 -7.84 6.82
N GLY A 66 10.81 -8.69 7.16
CA GLY A 66 12.21 -8.32 7.41
C GLY A 66 12.97 -8.04 6.11
N GLY A 67 12.53 -7.04 5.33
CA GLY A 67 13.00 -6.77 3.97
C GLY A 67 14.50 -6.50 3.84
N HIS A 68 15.19 -6.16 4.94
CA HIS A 68 16.64 -6.04 4.96
C HIS A 68 17.35 -7.38 4.66
N GLY A 69 16.71 -8.53 4.96
CA GLY A 69 17.18 -9.86 4.58
C GLY A 69 16.94 -10.24 3.12
N SER A 70 16.85 -9.29 2.21
CA SER A 70 16.47 -9.45 0.80
C SER A 70 17.25 -10.53 0.07
N THR A 71 18.53 -10.75 0.40
CA THR A 71 19.36 -11.80 -0.22
C THR A 71 18.87 -13.22 0.09
N LEU A 72 18.11 -13.43 1.18
CA LEU A 72 17.38 -14.70 1.40
C LEU A 72 16.38 -14.93 0.26
N LEU A 73 15.51 -13.93 0.01
CA LEU A 73 14.49 -14.02 -1.02
C LEU A 73 15.10 -14.13 -2.41
N TYR A 74 16.13 -13.34 -2.73
CA TYR A 74 16.78 -13.39 -4.04
C TYR A 74 17.49 -14.72 -4.27
N SER A 75 18.12 -15.31 -3.25
CA SER A 75 18.70 -16.66 -3.36
C SER A 75 17.64 -17.72 -3.61
N LEU A 76 16.48 -17.65 -2.95
CA LEU A 76 15.34 -18.55 -3.20
C LEU A 76 14.80 -18.37 -4.63
N LEU A 77 14.56 -17.14 -5.07
CA LEU A 77 14.07 -16.84 -6.43
C LEU A 77 15.04 -17.34 -7.51
N HIS A 78 16.35 -17.20 -7.28
CA HIS A 78 17.37 -17.74 -8.18
C HIS A 78 17.36 -19.26 -8.23
N LEU A 79 17.42 -19.92 -7.07
CA LEU A 79 17.54 -21.36 -6.97
C LEU A 79 16.26 -22.08 -7.48
N PHE A 80 15.08 -21.53 -7.22
CA PHE A 80 13.81 -22.07 -7.72
C PHE A 80 13.52 -21.73 -9.20
N GLY A 81 14.31 -20.85 -9.83
CA GLY A 81 14.20 -20.57 -11.27
C GLY A 81 13.17 -19.50 -11.64
N TYR A 82 12.99 -18.47 -10.85
CA TYR A 82 12.15 -17.29 -11.16
C TYR A 82 12.78 -16.31 -12.17
N GLY A 83 13.85 -16.72 -12.83
CA GLY A 83 14.51 -15.90 -13.86
C GLY A 83 15.65 -15.03 -13.34
N LEU A 84 15.90 -14.95 -12.03
CA LEU A 84 17.10 -14.31 -11.51
C LEU A 84 18.32 -15.17 -11.83
N THR A 85 19.32 -14.57 -12.46
CA THR A 85 20.58 -15.22 -12.81
C THR A 85 21.63 -15.08 -11.70
N LYS A 86 22.73 -15.81 -11.82
CA LYS A 86 23.92 -15.64 -10.98
C LYS A 86 24.46 -14.22 -11.08
N GLU A 87 24.48 -13.66 -12.29
CA GLU A 87 24.86 -12.28 -12.56
C GLU A 87 24.00 -11.26 -11.79
N ASP A 88 22.69 -11.47 -11.71
CA ASP A 88 21.80 -10.59 -10.95
C ASP A 88 22.14 -10.59 -9.48
N LEU A 89 22.45 -11.76 -8.89
CA LEU A 89 22.93 -11.86 -7.50
C LEU A 89 24.28 -11.16 -7.32
N MET A 90 25.19 -11.27 -8.31
CA MET A 90 26.49 -10.60 -8.30
C MET A 90 26.37 -9.07 -8.39
N ASN A 91 25.25 -8.57 -8.93
CA ASN A 91 24.93 -7.15 -9.06
C ASN A 91 23.99 -6.65 -7.95
N PHE A 92 23.92 -7.36 -6.82
CA PHE A 92 23.14 -6.93 -5.66
C PHE A 92 23.44 -5.48 -5.27
N ARG A 93 22.42 -4.65 -5.09
CA ARG A 93 22.48 -3.22 -4.72
C ARG A 93 23.22 -2.33 -5.74
N GLN A 94 23.36 -2.77 -6.99
CA GLN A 94 23.90 -1.90 -8.04
C GLN A 94 22.78 -1.14 -8.76
N LEU A 95 23.15 -0.06 -9.46
CA LEU A 95 22.20 0.74 -10.23
C LEU A 95 21.50 -0.14 -11.29
N ASP A 96 20.18 -0.02 -11.39
CA ASP A 96 19.31 -0.76 -12.33
C ASP A 96 19.36 -2.29 -12.19
N SER A 97 19.89 -2.81 -11.07
CA SER A 97 19.94 -4.25 -10.79
C SER A 97 18.55 -4.80 -10.44
N LEU A 98 18.27 -6.05 -10.86
CA LEU A 98 17.08 -6.80 -10.48
C LEU A 98 17.08 -7.27 -9.02
N THR A 99 18.16 -7.00 -8.26
CA THR A 99 18.32 -7.32 -6.86
C THR A 99 18.59 -6.08 -6.02
N PRO A 100 17.58 -5.18 -5.87
CA PRO A 100 17.72 -3.97 -5.06
C PRO A 100 17.95 -4.29 -3.59
N GLY A 101 18.31 -3.28 -2.80
CA GLY A 101 18.68 -3.44 -1.39
C GLY A 101 17.60 -4.05 -0.49
N HIS A 102 16.35 -3.83 -0.83
CA HIS A 102 15.15 -4.42 -0.21
C HIS A 102 14.22 -4.93 -1.31
N PRO A 103 13.33 -5.90 -1.04
CA PRO A 103 12.41 -6.42 -2.07
C PRO A 103 11.50 -5.32 -2.63
N GLU A 104 11.38 -5.26 -3.95
CA GLU A 104 10.53 -4.28 -4.65
C GLU A 104 9.54 -5.01 -5.56
N TYR A 105 8.23 -4.84 -5.26
CA TYR A 105 7.14 -5.38 -6.06
C TYR A 105 7.12 -4.72 -7.45
N GLY A 106 6.93 -5.55 -8.48
CA GLY A 106 6.89 -5.09 -9.88
C GLY A 106 8.28 -4.83 -10.49
N HIS A 107 9.35 -4.89 -9.68
CA HIS A 107 10.73 -4.77 -10.14
C HIS A 107 11.40 -6.15 -10.27
N THR A 108 11.31 -6.98 -9.22
CA THR A 108 11.86 -8.34 -9.21
C THR A 108 10.72 -9.35 -9.34
N VAL A 109 10.81 -10.25 -10.33
CA VAL A 109 9.80 -11.31 -10.52
C VAL A 109 9.75 -12.23 -9.29
N GLY A 110 8.53 -12.54 -8.82
CA GLY A 110 8.31 -13.38 -7.63
C GLY A 110 8.32 -12.61 -6.30
N VAL A 111 8.59 -11.31 -6.29
CA VAL A 111 8.41 -10.45 -5.10
C VAL A 111 6.94 -10.06 -4.97
N GLU A 112 6.30 -10.45 -3.88
CA GLU A 112 4.86 -10.22 -3.65
C GLU A 112 4.55 -8.85 -3.02
N ALA A 113 5.51 -8.21 -2.36
CA ALA A 113 5.35 -6.90 -1.74
C ALA A 113 6.68 -6.17 -1.58
N THR A 114 6.66 -4.85 -1.73
CA THR A 114 7.79 -4.00 -1.35
C THR A 114 7.87 -3.88 0.16
N THR A 115 9.01 -4.26 0.73
CA THR A 115 9.27 -4.18 2.16
C THR A 115 10.58 -3.42 2.42
N GLY A 116 10.92 -3.22 3.69
CA GLY A 116 12.06 -2.40 4.13
C GLY A 116 11.67 -1.63 5.39
N PRO A 117 10.57 -0.83 5.38
CA PRO A 117 9.94 -0.40 6.64
C PRO A 117 9.45 -1.62 7.41
N LEU A 118 10.03 -1.87 8.60
CA LEU A 118 9.71 -3.04 9.42
C LEU A 118 8.21 -3.05 9.80
N GLY A 119 7.62 -4.22 9.86
CA GLY A 119 6.19 -4.40 10.17
C GLY A 119 5.23 -4.15 9.01
N ALA A 120 5.63 -3.39 7.97
CA ALA A 120 4.77 -3.13 6.81
C ALA A 120 4.31 -4.43 6.11
N GLY A 121 5.22 -5.39 5.97
CA GLY A 121 4.93 -6.72 5.41
C GLY A 121 3.90 -7.50 6.23
N MET A 122 3.88 -7.33 7.56
CA MET A 122 2.87 -7.92 8.43
C MET A 122 1.46 -7.42 8.07
N GLY A 123 1.29 -6.11 7.93
CA GLY A 123 0.00 -5.52 7.53
C GLY A 123 -0.43 -5.93 6.13
N MET A 124 0.49 -5.94 5.15
CA MET A 124 0.20 -6.39 3.79
C MET A 124 -0.20 -7.88 3.73
N ALA A 125 0.42 -8.73 4.55
CA ALA A 125 0.05 -10.15 4.66
C ALA A 125 -1.39 -10.33 5.17
N VAL A 126 -1.82 -9.54 6.15
CA VAL A 126 -3.21 -9.54 6.62
C VAL A 126 -4.16 -9.15 5.50
N GLY A 127 -3.79 -8.15 4.68
CA GLY A 127 -4.58 -7.74 3.52
C GLY A 127 -4.72 -8.84 2.46
N MET A 128 -3.64 -9.57 2.16
CA MET A 128 -3.68 -10.71 1.24
C MET A 128 -4.54 -11.85 1.78
N ALA A 129 -4.41 -12.19 3.06
CA ALA A 129 -5.24 -13.23 3.69
C ALA A 129 -6.72 -12.83 3.77
N ALA A 130 -7.02 -11.55 3.98
CA ALA A 130 -8.41 -11.05 3.94
C ALA A 130 -9.00 -11.12 2.52
N ALA A 131 -8.20 -10.82 1.50
CA ALA A 131 -8.60 -10.94 0.10
C ALA A 131 -8.87 -12.40 -0.28
N GLU A 132 -8.00 -13.32 0.14
CA GLU A 132 -8.22 -14.76 -0.05
C GLU A 132 -9.55 -15.19 0.59
N ALA A 133 -9.77 -14.86 1.87
CA ALA A 133 -10.98 -15.26 2.59
C ALA A 133 -12.25 -14.69 1.91
N HIS A 134 -12.21 -13.44 1.44
CA HIS A 134 -13.33 -12.84 0.71
C HIS A 134 -13.59 -13.55 -0.61
N LEU A 135 -12.56 -13.75 -1.44
CA LEU A 135 -12.71 -14.40 -2.74
C LEU A 135 -13.13 -15.86 -2.59
N ALA A 136 -12.61 -16.59 -1.58
CA ALA A 136 -13.03 -17.94 -1.26
C ALA A 136 -14.53 -18.01 -0.92
N ALA A 137 -15.03 -17.06 -0.11
CA ALA A 137 -16.45 -16.98 0.23
C ALA A 137 -17.35 -16.67 -0.97
N ILE A 138 -16.85 -15.93 -1.95
CA ILE A 138 -17.59 -15.60 -3.19
C ILE A 138 -17.56 -16.76 -4.17
N PHE A 139 -16.39 -17.36 -4.42
CA PHE A 139 -16.16 -18.25 -5.56
C PHE A 139 -16.22 -19.73 -5.24
N ASN A 140 -15.83 -20.17 -4.04
CA ASN A 140 -15.77 -21.58 -3.74
C ASN A 140 -17.18 -22.24 -3.73
N LYS A 141 -17.26 -23.43 -4.26
CA LYS A 141 -18.44 -24.30 -4.25
C LYS A 141 -18.05 -25.66 -3.68
N GLU A 142 -19.04 -26.43 -3.23
CA GLU A 142 -18.81 -27.79 -2.74
C GLU A 142 -18.07 -28.63 -3.79
N GLY A 143 -16.92 -29.17 -3.41
CA GLY A 143 -16.01 -29.91 -4.29
C GLY A 143 -15.13 -29.06 -5.22
N TYR A 144 -15.25 -27.74 -5.19
CA TYR A 144 -14.49 -26.82 -6.04
C TYR A 144 -13.87 -25.67 -5.23
N PRO A 145 -12.79 -25.92 -4.48
CA PRO A 145 -12.06 -24.87 -3.75
C PRO A 145 -11.12 -24.12 -4.70
N VAL A 146 -11.68 -23.28 -5.57
CA VAL A 146 -10.92 -22.53 -6.61
C VAL A 146 -10.10 -21.38 -6.05
N VAL A 147 -10.34 -20.96 -4.81
CA VAL A 147 -9.53 -20.02 -4.03
C VAL A 147 -9.18 -20.70 -2.72
N ASN A 148 -7.91 -21.16 -2.58
CA ASN A 148 -7.53 -21.99 -1.44
C ASN A 148 -6.01 -21.92 -1.16
N HIS A 149 -5.46 -20.74 -1.04
CA HIS A 149 -4.03 -20.53 -0.83
C HIS A 149 -3.73 -19.85 0.51
N TYR A 150 -2.51 -20.05 0.98
CA TYR A 150 -2.00 -19.47 2.21
C TYR A 150 -1.22 -18.18 1.93
N THR A 151 -1.18 -17.32 2.93
CA THR A 151 -0.26 -16.18 3.00
C THR A 151 0.75 -16.43 4.12
N TYR A 152 2.02 -16.52 3.75
CA TYR A 152 3.15 -16.67 4.68
C TYR A 152 3.87 -15.33 4.80
N VAL A 153 4.22 -14.94 6.02
CA VAL A 153 5.01 -13.74 6.27
C VAL A 153 6.14 -14.05 7.24
N LEU A 154 7.38 -13.73 6.84
CA LEU A 154 8.58 -13.89 7.67
C LEU A 154 9.03 -12.52 8.20
N GLY A 155 9.15 -12.40 9.53
CA GLY A 155 9.66 -11.20 10.18
C GLY A 155 10.44 -11.52 11.44
N GLY A 156 11.41 -10.66 11.75
CA GLY A 156 12.25 -10.77 12.96
C GLY A 156 11.74 -9.91 14.11
N ASP A 157 12.55 -9.83 15.16
CA ASP A 157 12.30 -9.06 16.39
C ASP A 157 11.88 -7.61 16.09
N GLY A 158 12.56 -6.93 15.18
CA GLY A 158 12.21 -5.56 14.79
C GLY A 158 10.82 -5.42 14.18
N CYS A 159 10.35 -6.39 13.39
CA CYS A 159 8.99 -6.40 12.89
C CYS A 159 7.97 -6.58 14.02
N MET A 160 8.31 -7.36 15.05
CA MET A 160 7.43 -7.57 16.21
C MET A 160 7.38 -6.35 17.16
N MET A 161 8.42 -5.50 17.16
CA MET A 161 8.46 -4.24 17.93
C MET A 161 7.52 -3.19 17.34
N GLU A 162 7.35 -3.15 16.02
CA GLU A 162 6.56 -2.12 15.32
C GLU A 162 5.08 -2.14 15.70
N GLY A 163 4.51 -0.97 15.96
CA GLY A 163 3.11 -0.81 16.31
C GLY A 163 2.14 -1.35 15.26
N ILE A 164 2.47 -1.16 13.97
CA ILE A 164 1.68 -1.68 12.85
C ILE A 164 1.47 -3.20 12.93
N SER A 165 2.46 -3.96 13.40
CA SER A 165 2.33 -5.41 13.57
C SER A 165 1.28 -5.77 14.61
N SER A 166 1.24 -5.04 15.74
CA SER A 166 0.22 -5.24 16.77
C SER A 166 -1.17 -4.88 16.27
N GLU A 167 -1.31 -3.76 15.55
CA GLU A 167 -2.59 -3.35 14.95
C GLU A 167 -3.11 -4.40 13.96
N ALA A 168 -2.26 -4.82 13.01
CA ALA A 168 -2.63 -5.74 11.95
C ALA A 168 -2.95 -7.15 12.48
N MET A 169 -2.10 -7.69 13.37
CA MET A 169 -2.28 -9.04 13.91
C MET A 169 -3.47 -9.12 14.87
N SER A 170 -3.74 -8.08 15.67
CA SER A 170 -4.96 -8.00 16.46
C SER A 170 -6.23 -8.06 15.59
N LEU A 171 -6.24 -7.39 14.44
CA LEU A 171 -7.35 -7.47 13.51
C LEU A 171 -7.44 -8.85 12.83
N ALA A 172 -6.32 -9.44 12.43
CA ALA A 172 -6.29 -10.77 11.83
C ALA A 172 -6.85 -11.85 12.76
N GLY A 173 -6.55 -11.78 14.06
CA GLY A 173 -7.12 -12.66 15.05
C GLY A 173 -8.63 -12.46 15.23
N THR A 174 -9.10 -11.20 15.27
CA THR A 174 -10.52 -10.85 15.30
C THR A 174 -11.28 -11.41 14.11
N LEU A 175 -10.68 -11.32 12.91
CA LEU A 175 -11.22 -11.83 11.65
C LEU A 175 -11.02 -13.34 11.47
N LYS A 176 -10.28 -14.01 12.36
CA LYS A 176 -9.97 -15.45 12.28
C LYS A 176 -9.40 -15.88 10.92
N LEU A 177 -8.44 -15.12 10.37
CA LEU A 177 -7.84 -15.38 9.06
C LEU A 177 -6.94 -16.62 9.12
N ASN A 178 -7.52 -17.80 9.09
CA ASN A 178 -6.87 -19.10 9.32
C ASN A 178 -5.81 -19.49 8.29
N LYS A 179 -5.77 -18.85 7.13
CA LYS A 179 -4.74 -19.07 6.11
C LYS A 179 -3.59 -18.09 6.17
N LEU A 180 -3.53 -17.25 7.22
CA LEU A 180 -2.38 -16.42 7.54
C LEU A 180 -1.44 -17.18 8.48
N ILE A 181 -0.22 -17.42 8.04
CA ILE A 181 0.85 -18.06 8.83
C ILE A 181 2.01 -17.07 8.97
N VAL A 182 2.21 -16.62 10.19
CA VAL A 182 3.32 -15.72 10.56
C VAL A 182 4.49 -16.55 11.05
N ILE A 183 5.65 -16.39 10.44
CA ILE A 183 6.90 -17.02 10.85
C ILE A 183 7.76 -15.96 11.50
N TYR A 184 8.04 -16.13 12.78
CA TYR A 184 8.83 -15.22 13.58
C TYR A 184 10.26 -15.74 13.75
N ASP A 185 11.21 -15.07 13.09
CA ASP A 185 12.65 -15.24 13.31
C ASP A 185 13.03 -14.66 14.68
N SER A 186 13.01 -15.51 15.70
CA SER A 186 13.32 -15.16 17.08
C SER A 186 14.80 -15.40 17.37
N ASN A 187 15.65 -14.47 16.96
CA ASN A 187 17.10 -14.56 17.13
C ASN A 187 17.63 -13.68 18.27
N SER A 188 16.78 -12.89 18.92
CA SER A 188 17.08 -12.03 20.07
C SER A 188 18.14 -10.94 19.80
N ILE A 189 18.33 -10.55 18.53
CA ILE A 189 19.31 -9.54 18.12
C ILE A 189 18.66 -8.48 17.24
N SER A 190 18.97 -7.23 17.53
CA SER A 190 18.70 -6.07 16.68
C SER A 190 20.02 -5.41 16.25
N ILE A 191 19.93 -4.32 15.47
CA ILE A 191 21.14 -3.61 14.99
C ILE A 191 21.97 -3.01 16.17
N GLU A 192 21.31 -2.61 17.26
CA GLU A 192 21.97 -2.03 18.43
C GLU A 192 22.55 -3.09 19.40
N GLY A 193 22.10 -4.34 19.31
CA GLY A 193 22.55 -5.40 20.21
C GLY A 193 21.47 -6.42 20.53
N SER A 194 21.55 -7.00 21.74
CA SER A 194 20.53 -7.92 22.24
C SER A 194 19.18 -7.21 22.42
N THR A 195 18.09 -7.90 22.09
CA THR A 195 16.73 -7.39 22.32
C THR A 195 16.46 -7.03 23.78
N ASN A 196 17.19 -7.59 24.74
CA ASN A 196 17.04 -7.29 26.17
C ASN A 196 17.19 -5.80 26.54
N ILE A 197 17.79 -5.00 25.65
CA ILE A 197 17.93 -3.55 25.88
C ILE A 197 16.64 -2.78 25.62
N ALA A 198 15.72 -3.28 24.78
CA ALA A 198 14.55 -2.54 24.35
C ALA A 198 13.29 -3.42 24.13
N PHE A 199 13.40 -4.76 24.17
CA PHE A 199 12.30 -5.65 23.79
C PHE A 199 12.35 -6.95 24.61
N THR A 200 11.64 -6.98 25.74
CA THR A 200 11.63 -8.09 26.70
C THR A 200 10.27 -8.76 26.86
N GLU A 201 9.30 -8.41 26.05
CA GLU A 201 7.97 -8.98 26.08
C GLU A 201 7.94 -10.45 25.62
N ASN A 202 6.88 -11.16 25.97
CA ASN A 202 6.57 -12.47 25.42
C ASN A 202 5.66 -12.34 24.19
N VAL A 203 6.26 -12.36 22.99
CA VAL A 203 5.55 -12.23 21.72
C VAL A 203 4.46 -13.30 21.54
N GLN A 204 4.73 -14.56 21.93
CA GLN A 204 3.74 -15.64 21.82
C GLN A 204 2.49 -15.33 22.64
N LYS A 205 2.64 -14.92 23.89
CA LYS A 205 1.49 -14.55 24.75
C LYS A 205 0.71 -13.36 24.19
N ARG A 206 1.39 -12.40 23.55
CA ARG A 206 0.73 -11.30 22.86
C ARG A 206 -0.12 -11.81 21.69
N PHE A 207 0.41 -12.72 20.88
CA PHE A 207 -0.33 -13.31 19.76
C PHE A 207 -1.45 -14.25 20.24
N GLU A 208 -1.25 -15.00 21.32
CA GLU A 208 -2.33 -15.76 21.96
C GLU A 208 -3.48 -14.84 22.39
N ALA A 209 -3.17 -13.68 22.96
CA ALA A 209 -4.16 -12.66 23.33
C ALA A 209 -4.88 -12.06 22.11
N PHE A 210 -4.24 -12.02 20.95
CA PHE A 210 -4.88 -11.67 19.68
C PHE A 210 -5.77 -12.79 19.10
N GLY A 211 -5.70 -14.01 19.63
CA GLY A 211 -6.48 -15.16 19.15
C GLY A 211 -5.75 -16.05 18.16
N PHE A 212 -4.42 -15.96 18.05
CA PHE A 212 -3.62 -16.84 17.22
C PHE A 212 -3.36 -18.21 17.87
N GLN A 213 -3.19 -19.23 17.03
CA GLN A 213 -2.45 -20.42 17.41
C GLN A 213 -0.97 -20.05 17.52
N THR A 214 -0.24 -20.54 18.53
CA THR A 214 1.20 -20.33 18.68
C THR A 214 1.93 -21.68 18.70
N ILE A 215 3.00 -21.77 17.92
CA ILE A 215 3.83 -22.97 17.78
C ILE A 215 5.29 -22.53 17.96
N THR A 216 6.11 -23.36 18.60
CA THR A 216 7.55 -23.09 18.76
C THR A 216 8.37 -24.15 18.03
N VAL A 217 9.37 -23.69 17.28
CA VAL A 217 10.46 -24.50 16.74
C VAL A 217 11.71 -24.16 17.52
N GLU A 218 12.29 -25.10 18.21
CA GLU A 218 13.41 -24.88 19.12
C GLU A 218 14.75 -24.78 18.38
N ASP A 219 14.88 -25.42 17.20
CA ASP A 219 16.07 -25.33 16.36
C ASP A 219 15.70 -24.90 14.93
N GLY A 220 15.96 -23.65 14.60
CA GLY A 220 15.72 -23.04 13.28
C GLY A 220 16.55 -23.64 12.13
N ASN A 221 17.40 -24.63 12.39
CA ASN A 221 18.10 -25.42 11.37
C ASN A 221 17.50 -26.83 11.18
N ASN A 222 16.58 -27.22 12.02
CA ASN A 222 15.90 -28.50 11.91
C ASN A 222 14.72 -28.39 10.94
N ILE A 223 14.94 -28.77 9.67
CA ILE A 223 13.91 -28.71 8.60
C ILE A 223 12.69 -29.58 8.92
N GLU A 224 12.88 -30.75 9.58
CA GLU A 224 11.77 -31.64 9.96
C GLU A 224 10.85 -30.96 11.01
N GLU A 225 11.44 -30.27 12.00
CA GLU A 225 10.70 -29.53 13.03
C GLU A 225 9.98 -28.32 12.44
N ILE A 226 10.61 -27.58 11.51
CA ILE A 226 10.00 -26.48 10.77
C ILE A 226 8.81 -26.99 9.96
N GLY A 227 8.99 -28.07 9.20
CA GLY A 227 7.93 -28.67 8.39
C GLY A 227 6.74 -29.13 9.23
N ALA A 228 7.01 -29.81 10.37
CA ALA A 228 5.96 -30.21 11.30
C ALA A 228 5.18 -29.03 11.89
N ALA A 229 5.85 -27.92 12.18
CA ALA A 229 5.22 -26.70 12.66
C ALA A 229 4.31 -26.04 11.59
N ILE A 230 4.73 -26.03 10.33
CA ILE A 230 3.93 -25.52 9.21
C ILE A 230 2.68 -26.38 9.00
N GLU A 231 2.80 -27.72 9.04
CA GLU A 231 1.66 -28.60 8.93
C GLU A 231 0.69 -28.46 10.12
N ALA A 232 1.21 -28.28 11.34
CA ALA A 232 0.39 -28.00 12.51
C ALA A 232 -0.36 -26.65 12.39
N ALA A 233 0.28 -25.65 11.80
CA ALA A 233 -0.36 -24.36 11.52
C ALA A 233 -1.49 -24.51 10.49
N LYS A 234 -1.27 -25.25 9.41
CA LYS A 234 -2.29 -25.53 8.37
C LYS A 234 -3.45 -26.36 8.90
N ALA A 235 -3.22 -27.22 9.88
CA ALA A 235 -4.25 -28.07 10.47
C ALA A 235 -5.27 -27.30 11.33
N ASP A 236 -4.90 -26.12 11.87
CA ASP A 236 -5.85 -25.24 12.58
C ASP A 236 -6.61 -24.36 11.58
N THR A 237 -7.79 -24.79 11.20
CA THR A 237 -8.66 -24.07 10.25
C THR A 237 -9.55 -23.02 10.91
N THR A 238 -9.31 -22.67 12.18
CA THR A 238 -10.20 -21.81 12.96
C THR A 238 -9.62 -20.42 13.24
N ARG A 239 -8.31 -20.24 13.08
CA ARG A 239 -7.60 -19.01 13.45
C ARG A 239 -6.24 -18.91 12.76
N PRO A 240 -5.64 -17.71 12.66
CA PRO A 240 -4.28 -17.56 12.15
C PRO A 240 -3.23 -18.17 13.09
N SER A 241 -2.04 -18.44 12.56
CA SER A 241 -0.96 -19.09 13.30
C SER A 241 0.31 -18.24 13.37
N LEU A 242 0.98 -18.27 14.52
CA LEU A 242 2.36 -17.80 14.72
C LEU A 242 3.27 -18.99 14.95
N ILE A 243 4.27 -19.14 14.11
CA ILE A 243 5.38 -20.08 14.32
C ILE A 243 6.60 -19.28 14.79
N THR A 244 6.96 -19.40 16.05
CA THR A 244 8.19 -18.83 16.60
C THR A 244 9.34 -19.78 16.35
N VAL A 245 10.26 -19.39 15.48
CA VAL A 245 11.44 -20.19 15.16
C VAL A 245 12.65 -19.59 15.86
N LYS A 246 13.27 -20.34 16.75
CA LYS A 246 14.51 -19.93 17.42
C LYS A 246 15.68 -20.11 16.46
N THR A 247 16.21 -19.01 15.98
CA THR A 247 17.33 -18.99 15.04
C THR A 247 18.58 -18.36 15.68
N LYS A 248 19.67 -18.39 14.93
CA LYS A 248 20.89 -17.64 15.27
C LYS A 248 21.24 -16.74 14.10
N ILE A 249 21.21 -15.43 14.34
CA ILE A 249 21.66 -14.47 13.35
C ILE A 249 23.10 -14.76 12.93
N GLY A 250 23.39 -14.72 11.63
CA GLY A 250 24.75 -15.00 11.13
C GLY A 250 25.19 -16.45 11.31
N PHE A 251 24.25 -17.42 11.33
CA PHE A 251 24.52 -18.85 11.51
C PHE A 251 25.65 -19.36 10.59
N GLY A 252 26.56 -20.14 11.15
CA GLY A 252 27.68 -20.74 10.43
C GLY A 252 28.90 -19.81 10.26
N CYS A 253 28.83 -18.55 10.72
CA CYS A 253 29.96 -17.63 10.74
C CYS A 253 30.52 -17.51 12.15
N PRO A 254 31.58 -18.28 12.55
CA PRO A 254 31.99 -18.43 13.95
C PRO A 254 32.31 -17.12 14.65
N ALA A 255 32.87 -16.14 13.94
CA ALA A 255 33.24 -14.85 14.51
C ALA A 255 32.02 -13.93 14.78
N LYS A 256 30.91 -14.08 14.04
CA LYS A 256 29.79 -13.16 14.07
C LYS A 256 28.43 -13.81 14.44
N GLU A 257 28.34 -15.14 14.48
CA GLU A 257 27.12 -15.87 14.85
C GLU A 257 26.58 -15.41 16.21
N GLY A 258 25.28 -15.10 16.26
CA GLY A 258 24.62 -14.63 17.47
C GLY A 258 24.97 -13.21 17.90
N LYS A 259 25.65 -12.42 17.08
CA LYS A 259 26.09 -11.07 17.41
C LYS A 259 25.45 -10.02 16.53
N ALA A 260 25.24 -8.82 17.06
CA ALA A 260 24.71 -7.66 16.30
C ALA A 260 25.59 -7.30 15.08
N SER A 261 26.90 -7.56 15.13
CA SER A 261 27.83 -7.36 14.02
C SER A 261 27.55 -8.26 12.79
N ALA A 262 26.66 -9.25 12.89
CA ALA A 262 26.18 -10.01 11.74
C ALA A 262 24.96 -9.34 11.08
N HIS A 263 24.32 -8.34 11.74
CA HIS A 263 23.03 -7.85 11.33
C HIS A 263 23.07 -7.10 9.98
N GLY A 264 23.79 -6.00 9.89
CA GLY A 264 23.63 -5.01 8.83
C GLY A 264 24.89 -4.60 8.07
N GLU A 265 25.97 -5.40 8.16
CA GLU A 265 27.23 -5.14 7.45
C GLU A 265 27.84 -6.42 6.87
N PRO A 266 28.70 -6.31 5.84
CA PRO A 266 29.40 -7.46 5.28
C PRO A 266 30.14 -8.25 6.35
N LEU A 267 30.19 -9.57 6.18
CA LEU A 267 30.90 -10.44 7.13
C LEU A 267 32.39 -10.17 7.14
N GLY A 268 32.97 -9.79 5.99
CA GLY A 268 34.39 -9.73 5.71
C GLY A 268 34.89 -10.97 4.97
N VAL A 269 35.88 -10.81 4.11
CA VAL A 269 36.35 -11.87 3.19
C VAL A 269 36.80 -13.10 3.97
N ASP A 270 37.58 -12.93 5.04
CA ASP A 270 38.08 -14.03 5.88
C ASP A 270 36.91 -14.77 6.56
N ASN A 271 35.91 -14.05 7.05
CA ASN A 271 34.75 -14.65 7.70
C ASN A 271 33.85 -15.40 6.69
N VAL A 272 33.76 -14.94 5.43
CA VAL A 272 33.04 -15.67 4.37
C VAL A 272 33.80 -16.97 4.03
N ALA A 273 35.13 -16.97 4.02
CA ALA A 273 35.91 -18.18 3.84
C ALA A 273 35.71 -19.17 5.01
N GLU A 274 35.73 -18.68 6.26
CA GLU A 274 35.42 -19.51 7.43
C GLU A 274 33.99 -20.04 7.45
N LEU A 275 33.00 -19.24 6.99
CA LEU A 275 31.62 -19.69 6.81
C LEU A 275 31.55 -20.91 5.88
N ARG A 276 32.23 -20.88 4.70
CA ARG A 276 32.26 -22.03 3.77
C ARG A 276 32.86 -23.28 4.44
N LYS A 277 33.96 -23.14 5.19
CA LYS A 277 34.56 -24.26 5.92
C LYS A 277 33.62 -24.83 6.99
N THR A 278 32.97 -23.97 7.77
CA THR A 278 32.02 -24.37 8.81
C THR A 278 30.82 -25.12 8.23
N LEU A 279 30.34 -24.68 7.06
CA LEU A 279 29.24 -25.30 6.34
C LEU A 279 29.65 -26.55 5.53
N ASN A 280 30.94 -26.92 5.52
CA ASN A 280 31.52 -27.95 4.66
C ASN A 280 31.19 -27.72 3.18
N TRP A 281 31.23 -26.44 2.72
CA TRP A 281 30.94 -26.07 1.36
C TRP A 281 32.02 -26.55 0.40
N PRO A 282 31.68 -27.18 -0.77
CA PRO A 282 32.66 -27.90 -1.58
C PRO A 282 33.59 -27.01 -2.43
N SER A 283 33.46 -25.69 -2.36
CA SER A 283 34.25 -24.76 -3.17
C SER A 283 34.53 -23.46 -2.45
N ASP A 284 35.71 -22.88 -2.68
CA ASP A 284 36.08 -21.55 -2.25
C ASP A 284 35.66 -20.47 -3.25
N GLU A 285 35.19 -20.86 -4.47
CA GLU A 285 34.72 -19.93 -5.49
C GLU A 285 33.43 -19.22 -5.03
N SER A 286 33.38 -17.89 -5.21
CA SER A 286 32.20 -17.11 -4.90
C SER A 286 31.07 -17.42 -5.89
N PHE A 287 29.83 -17.45 -5.39
CA PHE A 287 28.63 -17.79 -6.16
C PHE A 287 28.69 -19.17 -6.84
N TYR A 288 29.52 -20.08 -6.33
CA TYR A 288 29.50 -21.48 -6.75
C TYR A 288 28.32 -22.19 -6.09
N VAL A 289 27.57 -22.93 -6.87
CA VAL A 289 26.52 -23.87 -6.43
C VAL A 289 26.70 -25.17 -7.18
N PRO A 290 26.75 -26.33 -6.47
CA PRO A 290 26.83 -27.64 -7.15
C PRO A 290 25.64 -27.93 -8.04
N ASP A 291 25.86 -28.59 -9.19
CA ASP A 291 24.81 -28.95 -10.12
C ASP A 291 23.68 -29.78 -9.48
N GLU A 292 24.03 -30.67 -8.56
CA GLU A 292 23.08 -31.50 -7.80
C GLU A 292 22.13 -30.66 -6.92
N VAL A 293 22.56 -29.50 -6.45
CA VAL A 293 21.72 -28.56 -5.71
C VAL A 293 20.72 -27.87 -6.66
N TYR A 294 21.17 -27.43 -7.83
CA TYR A 294 20.25 -26.90 -8.84
C TYR A 294 19.21 -27.94 -9.29
N GLU A 295 19.62 -29.19 -9.50
CA GLU A 295 18.66 -30.25 -9.85
C GLU A 295 17.67 -30.53 -8.71
N ASN A 296 18.10 -30.46 -7.43
CA ASN A 296 17.19 -30.60 -6.30
C ASN A 296 16.12 -29.48 -6.30
N TYR A 297 16.51 -28.21 -6.43
CA TYR A 297 15.55 -27.11 -6.51
C TYR A 297 14.61 -27.19 -7.70
N LYS A 298 15.11 -27.65 -8.84
CA LYS A 298 14.30 -27.90 -10.04
C LYS A 298 13.27 -29.01 -9.83
N GLU A 299 13.62 -30.10 -9.12
CA GLU A 299 12.66 -31.15 -8.76
C GLU A 299 11.61 -30.63 -7.78
N LEU A 300 12.01 -29.81 -6.80
CA LEU A 300 11.07 -29.15 -5.88
C LEU A 300 10.11 -28.21 -6.63
N ALA A 301 10.60 -27.42 -7.57
CA ALA A 301 9.78 -26.51 -8.38
C ALA A 301 8.73 -27.25 -9.25
N LYS A 302 9.02 -28.48 -9.70
CA LYS A 302 8.06 -29.32 -10.45
C LYS A 302 6.79 -29.63 -9.64
N LYS A 303 6.88 -29.68 -8.31
CA LYS A 303 5.70 -29.88 -7.44
C LYS A 303 4.69 -28.74 -7.65
N GLY A 304 5.17 -27.51 -7.73
CA GLY A 304 4.32 -26.33 -7.96
C GLY A 304 3.68 -26.34 -9.35
N ALA A 305 4.43 -26.66 -10.40
CA ALA A 305 3.89 -26.80 -11.75
C ALA A 305 2.79 -27.86 -11.84
N LYS A 306 2.96 -28.99 -11.11
CA LYS A 306 1.93 -30.03 -11.01
C LYS A 306 0.68 -29.50 -10.28
N LYS A 307 0.85 -28.76 -9.18
CA LYS A 307 -0.26 -28.17 -8.43
C LYS A 307 -1.06 -27.18 -9.26
N GLU A 308 -0.37 -26.33 -10.03
CA GLU A 308 -1.05 -25.43 -10.95
C GLU A 308 -1.81 -26.19 -12.05
N ALA A 309 -1.24 -27.25 -12.63
CA ALA A 309 -1.94 -28.06 -13.62
C ALA A 309 -3.19 -28.74 -13.04
N GLU A 310 -3.13 -29.28 -11.81
CA GLU A 310 -4.28 -29.80 -11.07
C GLU A 310 -5.35 -28.71 -10.85
N TRP A 311 -4.94 -27.51 -10.43
CA TRP A 311 -5.84 -26.37 -10.25
C TRP A 311 -6.47 -25.92 -11.57
N ASN A 312 -5.71 -25.82 -12.66
CA ASN A 312 -6.24 -25.45 -13.98
C ASN A 312 -7.33 -26.41 -14.44
N ALA A 313 -7.13 -27.73 -14.27
CA ALA A 313 -8.14 -28.72 -14.60
C ALA A 313 -9.41 -28.58 -13.73
N LEU A 314 -9.25 -28.38 -12.43
CA LEU A 314 -10.36 -28.11 -11.50
C LEU A 314 -11.12 -26.83 -11.89
N PHE A 315 -10.41 -25.77 -12.23
CA PHE A 315 -10.99 -24.48 -12.60
C PHE A 315 -11.74 -24.55 -13.94
N GLU A 316 -11.25 -25.31 -14.92
CA GLU A 316 -11.94 -25.56 -16.19
C GLU A 316 -13.26 -26.31 -15.97
N GLU A 317 -13.24 -27.38 -15.15
CA GLU A 317 -14.46 -28.09 -14.77
C GLU A 317 -15.45 -27.19 -14.02
N TYR A 318 -14.97 -26.42 -13.04
CA TYR A 318 -15.74 -25.41 -12.31
C TYR A 318 -16.42 -24.41 -13.25
N CYS A 319 -15.67 -23.83 -14.20
CA CYS A 319 -16.19 -22.85 -15.16
C CYS A 319 -17.26 -23.46 -16.07
N THR A 320 -17.11 -24.74 -16.43
CA THR A 320 -18.10 -25.46 -17.23
C THR A 320 -19.38 -25.71 -16.43
N LYS A 321 -19.26 -26.08 -15.17
CA LYS A 321 -20.39 -26.40 -14.28
C LYS A 321 -21.12 -25.15 -13.79
N TYR A 322 -20.40 -24.05 -13.60
CA TYR A 322 -20.92 -22.78 -13.05
C TYR A 322 -20.55 -21.59 -13.96
N PRO A 323 -21.15 -21.49 -15.17
CA PRO A 323 -20.77 -20.44 -16.13
C PRO A 323 -21.05 -19.01 -15.64
N GLU A 324 -22.02 -18.83 -14.74
CA GLU A 324 -22.28 -17.55 -14.07
C GLU A 324 -21.14 -17.14 -13.15
N MET A 325 -20.51 -18.11 -12.48
CA MET A 325 -19.35 -17.83 -11.62
C MET A 325 -18.10 -17.54 -12.45
N LYS A 326 -17.94 -18.19 -13.61
CA LYS A 326 -16.87 -17.82 -14.57
C LYS A 326 -17.01 -16.35 -15.01
N LYS A 327 -18.22 -15.92 -15.36
CA LYS A 327 -18.49 -14.53 -15.72
C LYS A 327 -18.17 -13.57 -14.56
N LEU A 328 -18.55 -13.95 -13.34
CA LEU A 328 -18.25 -13.16 -12.14
C LEU A 328 -16.74 -13.11 -11.88
N TRP A 329 -16.02 -14.24 -12.05
CA TRP A 329 -14.57 -14.29 -11.94
C TRP A 329 -13.90 -13.32 -12.92
N ASP A 330 -14.30 -13.39 -14.19
CA ASP A 330 -13.77 -12.47 -15.21
C ASP A 330 -14.04 -11.00 -14.85
N THR A 331 -15.20 -10.71 -14.24
CA THR A 331 -15.52 -9.35 -13.75
C THR A 331 -14.60 -8.92 -12.61
N TYR A 332 -14.32 -9.82 -11.64
CA TYR A 332 -13.45 -9.49 -10.51
C TYR A 332 -12.01 -9.22 -10.93
N PHE A 333 -11.51 -9.96 -11.93
CA PHE A 333 -10.14 -9.85 -12.42
C PHE A 333 -9.98 -8.93 -13.64
N ASP A 334 -11.06 -8.30 -14.11
CA ASP A 334 -10.99 -7.30 -15.19
C ASP A 334 -10.42 -5.97 -14.68
N LYS A 335 -9.18 -5.71 -15.01
CA LYS A 335 -8.49 -4.46 -14.62
C LYS A 335 -9.19 -3.21 -15.15
N ASN A 336 -9.92 -3.31 -16.26
CA ASN A 336 -10.62 -2.19 -16.90
C ASN A 336 -12.11 -2.14 -16.53
N LEU A 337 -12.56 -2.89 -15.53
CA LEU A 337 -13.98 -2.93 -15.13
C LEU A 337 -14.54 -1.54 -14.89
N ALA A 338 -13.86 -0.72 -14.07
CA ALA A 338 -14.33 0.61 -13.70
C ALA A 338 -14.56 1.50 -14.93
N GLU A 339 -13.63 1.51 -15.88
CA GLU A 339 -13.72 2.28 -17.12
C GLU A 339 -14.95 1.88 -17.97
N LYS A 340 -15.27 0.57 -17.98
CA LYS A 340 -16.41 0.02 -18.73
C LYS A 340 -17.77 0.32 -18.09
N VAL A 341 -17.84 0.50 -16.78
CA VAL A 341 -19.12 0.53 -16.05
C VAL A 341 -19.44 1.87 -15.38
N LEU A 342 -18.46 2.77 -15.19
CA LEU A 342 -18.66 4.02 -14.46
C LEU A 342 -18.97 5.23 -15.35
N ASP A 343 -18.57 5.29 -16.64
CA ASP A 343 -18.84 6.45 -17.49
C ASP A 343 -20.30 6.45 -17.98
N THR A 344 -21.22 6.66 -17.08
CA THR A 344 -22.65 6.71 -17.31
C THR A 344 -23.24 8.04 -16.84
N GLU A 345 -24.37 8.46 -17.42
CA GLU A 345 -25.07 9.66 -16.97
C GLU A 345 -25.43 9.58 -15.48
N GLU A 346 -25.85 8.40 -15.00
CA GLU A 346 -26.20 8.19 -13.59
C GLU A 346 -25.01 8.46 -12.66
N PHE A 347 -23.81 8.05 -13.05
CA PHE A 347 -22.59 8.29 -12.24
C PHE A 347 -22.33 9.79 -12.06
N TRP A 348 -22.52 10.59 -13.11
CA TRP A 348 -22.24 12.02 -13.12
C TRP A 348 -23.44 12.90 -12.73
N ALA A 349 -24.61 12.31 -12.45
CA ALA A 349 -25.81 13.08 -12.10
C ALA A 349 -25.88 13.38 -10.60
N PHE A 350 -26.00 14.67 -10.26
CA PHE A 350 -26.14 15.17 -8.89
C PHE A 350 -27.21 16.25 -8.81
N ASP A 351 -27.82 16.39 -7.62
CA ASP A 351 -28.72 17.50 -7.32
C ASP A 351 -27.93 18.82 -7.26
N ASN A 352 -28.51 19.88 -7.81
CA ASN A 352 -27.93 21.22 -7.69
C ASN A 352 -28.27 21.84 -6.31
N LYS A 353 -27.75 21.21 -5.23
CA LYS A 353 -27.93 21.65 -3.84
C LYS A 353 -26.60 21.67 -3.12
N PRO A 354 -26.39 22.61 -2.18
CA PRO A 354 -25.20 22.56 -1.35
C PRO A 354 -25.08 21.25 -0.57
N GLU A 355 -23.95 20.56 -0.73
CA GLU A 355 -23.69 19.30 -0.05
C GLU A 355 -22.20 19.15 0.27
N ALA A 356 -21.88 18.52 1.40
CA ALA A 356 -20.50 18.20 1.76
C ALA A 356 -19.90 17.19 0.77
N THR A 357 -18.67 17.41 0.32
CA THR A 357 -18.05 16.51 -0.66
C THR A 357 -17.85 15.09 -0.11
N ARG A 358 -17.70 14.93 1.23
CA ARG A 358 -17.75 13.59 1.87
C ARG A 358 -19.09 12.88 1.68
N SER A 359 -20.20 13.60 1.74
CA SER A 359 -21.54 13.02 1.56
C SER A 359 -21.79 12.65 0.10
N VAL A 360 -21.34 13.49 -0.83
CA VAL A 360 -21.33 13.19 -2.26
C VAL A 360 -20.49 11.95 -2.54
N SER A 361 -19.28 11.88 -1.96
CA SER A 361 -18.40 10.72 -2.05
C SER A 361 -19.09 9.43 -1.63
N GLY A 362 -19.84 9.44 -0.52
CA GLY A 362 -20.61 8.28 -0.08
C GLY A 362 -21.67 7.84 -1.08
N LYS A 363 -22.35 8.79 -1.73
CA LYS A 363 -23.32 8.48 -2.81
C LYS A 363 -22.62 7.84 -4.02
N ILE A 364 -21.46 8.39 -4.43
CA ILE A 364 -20.66 7.86 -5.54
C ILE A 364 -20.14 6.46 -5.23
N LEU A 365 -19.61 6.24 -4.02
CA LEU A 365 -19.14 4.94 -3.56
C LEU A 365 -20.27 3.89 -3.68
N ASN A 366 -21.49 4.24 -3.26
CA ASN A 366 -22.64 3.36 -3.37
C ASN A 366 -23.12 3.15 -4.82
N LYS A 367 -22.99 4.15 -5.71
CA LYS A 367 -23.22 3.97 -7.15
C LYS A 367 -22.18 3.00 -7.75
N ALA A 368 -20.90 3.20 -7.42
CA ALA A 368 -19.81 2.34 -7.90
C ALA A 368 -19.97 0.89 -7.41
N LYS A 369 -20.33 0.66 -6.15
CA LYS A 369 -20.53 -0.70 -5.60
C LYS A 369 -21.61 -1.50 -6.34
N LYS A 370 -22.66 -0.85 -6.83
CA LYS A 370 -23.73 -1.53 -7.59
C LYS A 370 -23.22 -2.17 -8.88
N VAL A 371 -22.20 -1.60 -9.51
CA VAL A 371 -21.67 -2.03 -10.81
C VAL A 371 -20.27 -2.65 -10.72
N MET A 372 -19.59 -2.49 -9.60
CA MET A 372 -18.26 -3.04 -9.29
C MET A 372 -18.34 -4.00 -8.10
N PRO A 373 -18.69 -5.27 -8.32
CA PRO A 373 -18.84 -6.25 -7.22
C PRO A 373 -17.54 -6.47 -6.45
N ASN A 374 -16.39 -6.28 -7.09
CA ASN A 374 -15.05 -6.42 -6.52
C ASN A 374 -14.58 -5.21 -5.68
N LEU A 375 -15.42 -4.18 -5.51
CA LEU A 375 -15.10 -3.03 -4.66
C LEU A 375 -15.26 -3.41 -3.19
N MET A 376 -14.16 -3.31 -2.42
CA MET A 376 -14.09 -3.67 -0.99
C MET A 376 -13.23 -2.65 -0.25
N GLY A 377 -13.63 -2.25 0.95
CA GLY A 377 -12.85 -1.31 1.76
C GLY A 377 -13.61 -0.85 2.99
N GLY A 378 -13.10 0.17 3.66
CA GLY A 378 -13.72 0.67 4.90
C GLY A 378 -12.92 1.76 5.57
N ALA A 379 -13.20 2.00 6.85
CA ALA A 379 -12.61 3.08 7.61
C ALA A 379 -11.98 2.60 8.94
N ALA A 380 -11.05 3.42 9.45
CA ALA A 380 -10.51 3.27 10.80
C ALA A 380 -11.50 3.85 11.83
N ASP A 381 -12.57 3.08 12.12
CA ASP A 381 -13.64 3.41 13.08
C ASP A 381 -14.46 4.69 12.75
N LEU A 382 -14.38 5.22 11.55
CA LEU A 382 -14.97 6.50 11.18
C LEU A 382 -15.98 6.43 10.01
N ALA A 383 -16.42 5.25 9.58
CA ALA A 383 -17.33 5.08 8.44
C ALA A 383 -18.60 5.96 8.48
N PRO A 384 -19.28 6.14 9.62
CA PRO A 384 -20.45 7.03 9.70
C PRO A 384 -20.10 8.50 9.40
N SER A 385 -18.91 8.95 9.82
CA SER A 385 -18.43 10.33 9.63
C SER A 385 -17.83 10.55 8.26
N THR A 386 -17.06 9.59 7.75
CA THR A 386 -16.44 9.65 6.43
C THR A 386 -17.39 9.28 5.28
N LYS A 387 -18.59 8.76 5.62
CA LYS A 387 -19.61 8.33 4.65
C LYS A 387 -19.12 7.21 3.72
N THR A 388 -18.35 6.27 4.26
CA THR A 388 -17.70 5.21 3.48
C THR A 388 -18.29 3.81 3.71
N TYR A 389 -19.54 3.74 4.16
CA TYR A 389 -20.28 2.48 4.24
C TYR A 389 -21.01 2.19 2.94
N MET A 390 -20.81 0.99 2.40
CA MET A 390 -21.48 0.50 1.19
C MET A 390 -22.77 -0.23 1.58
N GLU A 391 -23.90 0.42 1.34
CA GLU A 391 -25.23 -0.09 1.70
C GLU A 391 -25.54 -1.43 1.02
N GLY A 392 -25.98 -2.42 1.80
CA GLY A 392 -26.33 -3.75 1.30
C GLY A 392 -25.17 -4.65 0.93
N ALA A 393 -23.91 -4.18 1.06
CA ALA A 393 -22.72 -4.97 0.72
C ALA A 393 -22.24 -5.90 1.85
N GLY A 394 -22.86 -5.85 3.02
CA GLY A 394 -22.52 -6.64 4.20
C GLY A 394 -21.18 -6.27 4.84
N ASP A 395 -21.02 -6.63 6.08
CA ASP A 395 -19.79 -6.43 6.85
C ASP A 395 -18.86 -7.63 6.69
N PHE A 396 -17.58 -7.37 6.39
CA PHE A 396 -16.55 -8.42 6.37
C PHE A 396 -16.18 -8.79 7.81
N SER A 397 -16.43 -10.03 8.17
CA SER A 397 -16.19 -10.55 9.53
C SER A 397 -15.89 -12.04 9.50
N ALA A 398 -15.48 -12.60 10.66
CA ALA A 398 -15.27 -14.04 10.83
C ALA A 398 -16.53 -14.89 10.54
N GLU A 399 -17.71 -14.31 10.65
CA GLU A 399 -19.00 -14.94 10.37
C GLU A 399 -19.48 -14.69 8.93
N ASN A 400 -18.87 -13.70 8.21
CA ASN A 400 -19.30 -13.31 6.87
C ASN A 400 -18.13 -12.75 6.04
N TYR A 401 -17.31 -13.63 5.49
CA TYR A 401 -16.22 -13.21 4.59
C TYR A 401 -16.71 -12.69 3.23
N ALA A 402 -17.97 -12.91 2.86
CA ALA A 402 -18.55 -12.35 1.62
C ALA A 402 -18.89 -10.85 1.73
N GLY A 403 -18.90 -10.27 2.94
CA GLY A 403 -19.10 -8.84 3.15
C GLY A 403 -17.99 -8.00 2.53
N SER A 404 -18.33 -6.78 2.08
CA SER A 404 -17.37 -5.87 1.42
C SER A 404 -16.99 -4.66 2.29
N ASN A 405 -17.69 -4.42 3.40
CA ASN A 405 -17.35 -3.35 4.34
C ASN A 405 -16.33 -3.86 5.36
N MET A 406 -15.09 -3.36 5.30
CA MET A 406 -14.03 -3.63 6.29
C MET A 406 -14.14 -2.68 7.49
N HIS A 407 -14.08 -3.22 8.70
CA HIS A 407 -13.99 -2.45 9.93
C HIS A 407 -12.58 -2.55 10.50
N PHE A 408 -11.73 -1.58 10.20
CA PHE A 408 -10.32 -1.62 10.64
C PHE A 408 -10.16 -1.30 12.13
N GLY A 409 -11.15 -0.64 12.77
CA GLY A 409 -10.99 -0.06 14.10
C GLY A 409 -10.00 1.11 14.08
N VAL A 410 -9.59 1.64 15.22
CA VAL A 410 -8.63 2.73 15.32
C VAL A 410 -7.21 2.19 15.05
N ARG A 411 -6.90 1.97 13.76
CA ARG A 411 -5.65 1.33 13.28
C ARG A 411 -5.27 1.89 11.90
N GLU A 412 -5.00 3.18 11.81
CA GLU A 412 -4.82 3.88 10.53
C GLU A 412 -3.63 3.34 9.73
N ILE A 413 -2.50 3.07 10.41
CA ILE A 413 -1.30 2.57 9.71
C ILE A 413 -1.50 1.14 9.21
N ALA A 414 -2.09 0.25 10.01
CA ALA A 414 -2.42 -1.10 9.58
C ALA A 414 -3.50 -1.11 8.50
N MET A 415 -4.51 -0.26 8.60
CA MET A 415 -5.54 -0.08 7.58
C MET A 415 -4.94 0.17 6.19
N ALA A 416 -4.00 1.09 6.10
CA ALA A 416 -3.35 1.43 4.83
C ALA A 416 -2.48 0.27 4.32
N ALA A 417 -1.76 -0.44 5.20
CA ALA A 417 -0.98 -1.61 4.83
C ALA A 417 -1.87 -2.79 4.38
N ILE A 418 -2.98 -3.02 5.08
CA ILE A 418 -3.98 -4.04 4.72
C ILE A 418 -4.59 -3.71 3.36
N GLY A 419 -4.95 -2.44 3.12
CA GLY A 419 -5.41 -1.97 1.82
C GLY A 419 -4.40 -2.26 0.69
N ASN A 420 -3.11 -2.01 0.94
CA ASN A 420 -2.04 -2.39 0.01
C ASN A 420 -2.01 -3.90 -0.24
N GLY A 421 -2.12 -4.71 0.82
CA GLY A 421 -2.14 -6.17 0.71
C GLY A 421 -3.33 -6.69 -0.10
N MET A 422 -4.53 -6.10 0.08
CA MET A 422 -5.72 -6.44 -0.71
C MET A 422 -5.50 -6.13 -2.20
N MET A 423 -4.88 -4.99 -2.53
CA MET A 423 -4.56 -4.63 -3.91
C MET A 423 -3.49 -5.53 -4.52
N LEU A 424 -2.45 -5.88 -3.77
CA LEU A 424 -1.38 -6.80 -4.20
C LEU A 424 -1.88 -8.21 -4.50
N HIS A 425 -2.88 -8.68 -3.74
CA HIS A 425 -3.49 -9.99 -3.96
C HIS A 425 -4.10 -10.10 -5.36
N GLY A 426 -4.75 -9.05 -5.82
CA GLY A 426 -5.53 -9.02 -7.07
C GLY A 426 -6.98 -9.49 -6.88
N GLY A 427 -7.81 -9.24 -7.91
CA GLY A 427 -9.24 -9.55 -7.87
C GLY A 427 -10.10 -8.54 -7.12
N LEU A 428 -9.51 -7.60 -6.38
CA LEU A 428 -10.21 -6.56 -5.64
C LEU A 428 -9.83 -5.16 -6.12
N ARG A 429 -10.76 -4.24 -5.99
CA ARG A 429 -10.54 -2.79 -6.01
C ARG A 429 -10.81 -2.26 -4.62
N SER A 430 -9.83 -1.56 -4.02
CA SER A 430 -9.93 -1.25 -2.60
C SER A 430 -9.85 0.24 -2.30
N PHE A 431 -10.48 0.63 -1.20
CA PHE A 431 -10.35 1.95 -0.60
C PHE A 431 -10.16 1.84 0.92
N VAL A 432 -9.53 2.86 1.50
CA VAL A 432 -9.35 3.02 2.95
C VAL A 432 -9.72 4.44 3.35
N SER A 433 -10.21 4.64 4.57
CA SER A 433 -10.74 5.95 4.97
C SER A 433 -10.45 6.30 6.43
N THR A 434 -10.15 7.58 6.65
CA THR A 434 -10.02 8.22 7.96
C THR A 434 -10.23 9.73 7.83
N PHE A 435 -10.12 10.49 8.92
CA PHE A 435 -10.01 11.95 8.85
C PHE A 435 -8.66 12.37 8.27
N PHE A 436 -8.65 13.49 7.55
CA PHE A 436 -7.47 13.91 6.81
C PHE A 436 -6.27 14.21 7.72
N VAL A 437 -6.49 14.79 8.91
CA VAL A 437 -5.39 15.00 9.86
C VAL A 437 -4.71 13.69 10.29
N PHE A 438 -5.46 12.58 10.39
CA PHE A 438 -4.90 11.26 10.73
C PHE A 438 -4.19 10.57 9.56
N SER A 439 -4.12 11.24 8.41
CA SER A 439 -3.25 10.81 7.32
C SER A 439 -1.76 10.85 7.71
N ASP A 440 -1.39 11.52 8.79
CA ASP A 440 -0.06 11.45 9.39
C ASP A 440 0.32 10.01 9.78
N TYR A 441 -0.64 9.22 10.28
CA TYR A 441 -0.43 7.79 10.54
C TYR A 441 -0.42 6.96 9.25
N VAL A 442 -1.21 7.33 8.25
CA VAL A 442 -1.35 6.62 6.97
C VAL A 442 -0.13 6.78 6.06
N LYS A 443 0.55 7.92 6.14
CA LYS A 443 1.57 8.38 5.20
C LYS A 443 2.67 7.36 4.88
N PRO A 444 3.27 6.61 5.84
CA PRO A 444 4.29 5.62 5.52
C PRO A 444 3.80 4.53 4.55
N MET A 445 2.56 4.08 4.74
CA MET A 445 1.96 3.04 3.89
C MET A 445 1.46 3.58 2.56
N ALA A 446 0.98 4.83 2.52
CA ALA A 446 0.64 5.54 1.29
C ALA A 446 1.86 5.72 0.38
N ARG A 447 3.04 5.99 0.99
CA ARG A 447 4.30 6.02 0.25
C ARG A 447 4.65 4.67 -0.37
N LEU A 448 4.38 3.55 0.32
CA LEU A 448 4.57 2.21 -0.25
C LEU A 448 3.56 1.93 -1.37
N SER A 449 2.30 2.41 -1.26
CA SER A 449 1.34 2.31 -2.37
C SER A 449 1.89 2.96 -3.64
N ALA A 450 2.44 4.18 -3.52
CA ALA A 450 3.03 4.90 -4.64
C ALA A 450 4.25 4.17 -5.22
N LEU A 451 5.12 3.66 -4.36
CA LEU A 451 6.33 2.94 -4.77
C LEU A 451 5.99 1.63 -5.50
N MET A 452 4.95 0.92 -5.04
CA MET A 452 4.45 -0.31 -5.67
C MET A 452 3.46 -0.06 -6.83
N LYS A 453 3.13 1.21 -7.12
CA LYS A 453 2.15 1.60 -8.13
C LYS A 453 0.79 0.92 -7.92
N LEU A 454 0.31 0.93 -6.68
CA LEU A 454 -0.99 0.36 -6.32
C LEU A 454 -2.06 1.45 -6.36
N PRO A 455 -3.11 1.32 -7.18
CA PRO A 455 -4.16 2.32 -7.29
C PRO A 455 -5.18 2.20 -6.14
N LEU A 456 -4.71 2.27 -4.90
CA LEU A 456 -5.53 2.29 -3.69
C LEU A 456 -6.14 3.68 -3.52
N ALA A 457 -7.46 3.73 -3.27
CA ALA A 457 -8.16 4.98 -2.99
C ALA A 457 -8.12 5.30 -1.49
N TYR A 458 -7.64 6.49 -1.15
CA TYR A 458 -7.59 7.03 0.21
C TYR A 458 -8.69 8.08 0.37
N VAL A 459 -9.76 7.76 1.08
CA VAL A 459 -10.88 8.67 1.33
C VAL A 459 -10.61 9.42 2.63
N LEU A 460 -10.11 10.64 2.51
CA LEU A 460 -9.63 11.46 3.62
C LEU A 460 -10.56 12.67 3.80
N THR A 461 -11.39 12.62 4.84
CA THR A 461 -12.42 13.65 5.07
C THR A 461 -12.02 14.64 6.15
N HIS A 462 -12.80 15.74 6.31
CA HIS A 462 -12.49 16.79 7.28
C HIS A 462 -11.22 17.55 6.86
N ASP A 463 -11.29 18.17 5.67
CA ASP A 463 -10.19 18.62 4.83
C ASP A 463 -9.46 19.89 5.29
N SER A 464 -10.04 20.67 6.22
CA SER A 464 -9.53 22.02 6.55
C SER A 464 -10.02 22.50 7.92
N ILE A 465 -9.80 23.78 8.26
CA ILE A 465 -10.41 24.46 9.41
C ILE A 465 -11.95 24.45 9.39
N GLY A 466 -12.56 24.03 8.27
CA GLY A 466 -13.98 23.74 8.16
C GLY A 466 -14.46 22.56 9.04
N VAL A 467 -13.55 21.85 9.68
CA VAL A 467 -13.83 20.89 10.77
C VAL A 467 -14.56 21.56 11.93
N GLY A 468 -14.10 22.76 12.31
CA GLY A 468 -14.81 23.61 13.28
C GLY A 468 -14.44 23.33 14.72
N GLU A 469 -15.42 22.93 15.53
CA GLU A 469 -15.35 22.90 16.98
C GLU A 469 -14.33 21.89 17.54
N ASP A 470 -13.99 20.84 16.79
CA ASP A 470 -12.97 19.84 17.19
C ASP A 470 -11.57 20.45 17.31
N GLY A 471 -11.32 21.53 16.57
CA GLY A 471 -10.14 22.39 16.73
C GLY A 471 -8.83 21.82 16.17
N PRO A 472 -7.69 22.39 16.59
CA PRO A 472 -6.39 22.20 15.92
C PRO A 472 -5.89 20.77 15.86
N THR A 473 -6.32 19.88 16.76
CA THR A 473 -5.93 18.46 16.73
C THR A 473 -6.61 17.67 15.61
N HIS A 474 -7.65 18.23 15.00
CA HIS A 474 -8.45 17.62 13.94
C HIS A 474 -8.46 18.47 12.65
N GLU A 475 -7.93 19.67 12.68
CA GLU A 475 -7.85 20.58 11.54
C GLU A 475 -6.52 20.43 10.81
N PRO A 476 -6.50 19.82 9.60
CA PRO A 476 -5.27 19.67 8.83
C PRO A 476 -4.78 21.04 8.31
N ILE A 477 -3.47 21.22 8.25
CA ILE A 477 -2.81 22.39 7.70
C ILE A 477 -1.73 21.97 6.68
N GLU A 478 -0.75 21.17 7.10
CA GLU A 478 0.39 20.74 6.30
C GLU A 478 0.17 19.44 5.54
N GLN A 479 -0.84 18.65 5.87
CA GLN A 479 -1.07 17.31 5.32
C GLN A 479 -1.24 17.32 3.79
N LEU A 480 -1.90 18.36 3.25
CA LEU A 480 -2.10 18.48 1.81
C LEU A 480 -0.77 18.68 1.06
N ALA A 481 0.09 19.56 1.56
CA ALA A 481 1.43 19.77 1.03
C ALA A 481 2.29 18.49 1.12
N MET A 482 2.19 17.78 2.24
CA MET A 482 2.88 16.52 2.47
C MET A 482 2.52 15.47 1.41
N PHE A 483 1.24 15.29 1.10
CA PHE A 483 0.82 14.32 0.06
C PHE A 483 1.16 14.78 -1.35
N ARG A 484 0.95 16.08 -1.68
CA ARG A 484 1.33 16.67 -2.97
C ARG A 484 2.84 16.59 -3.26
N SER A 485 3.68 16.43 -2.23
CA SER A 485 5.13 16.26 -2.39
C SER A 485 5.56 14.81 -2.68
N MET A 486 4.62 13.85 -2.63
CA MET A 486 4.93 12.42 -2.79
C MET A 486 4.91 12.03 -4.27
N PRO A 487 6.03 11.54 -4.83
CA PRO A 487 6.06 11.10 -6.24
C PRO A 487 5.09 9.95 -6.51
N GLY A 488 4.37 10.00 -7.65
CA GLY A 488 3.47 8.93 -8.06
C GLY A 488 2.24 8.77 -7.18
N PHE A 489 1.78 9.86 -6.56
CA PHE A 489 0.59 9.89 -5.70
C PHE A 489 -0.33 11.04 -6.14
N ALA A 490 -1.58 10.75 -6.51
CA ALA A 490 -2.54 11.78 -6.94
C ALA A 490 -3.36 12.29 -5.74
N VAL A 491 -3.53 13.62 -5.64
CA VAL A 491 -4.26 14.25 -4.54
C VAL A 491 -5.37 15.14 -5.09
N TYR A 492 -6.61 14.68 -4.96
CA TYR A 492 -7.81 15.43 -5.35
C TYR A 492 -8.44 16.13 -4.15
N ARG A 493 -8.62 17.44 -4.23
CA ARG A 493 -9.40 18.23 -3.28
C ARG A 493 -10.56 18.93 -4.02
N PRO A 494 -11.71 18.26 -4.17
CA PRO A 494 -12.83 18.72 -5.00
C PRO A 494 -13.64 19.84 -4.35
N CYS A 495 -14.12 20.77 -5.17
CA CYS A 495 -14.93 21.91 -4.72
C CYS A 495 -16.45 21.62 -4.65
N ASP A 496 -16.93 20.57 -5.33
CA ASP A 496 -18.35 20.23 -5.42
C ASP A 496 -18.59 18.77 -5.83
N ALA A 497 -19.84 18.44 -6.16
CA ALA A 497 -20.25 17.09 -6.53
C ALA A 497 -19.61 16.62 -7.85
N THR A 498 -19.49 17.47 -8.85
CA THR A 498 -18.91 17.12 -10.15
C THR A 498 -17.42 16.80 -10.03
N GLU A 499 -16.66 17.64 -9.31
CA GLU A 499 -15.24 17.38 -9.07
C GLU A 499 -15.04 16.15 -8.16
N THR A 500 -15.95 15.90 -7.19
CA THR A 500 -15.91 14.68 -6.37
C THR A 500 -16.12 13.43 -7.23
N ALA A 501 -17.00 13.50 -8.23
CA ALA A 501 -17.17 12.39 -9.18
C ALA A 501 -15.94 12.20 -10.06
N ALA A 502 -15.30 13.28 -10.51
CA ALA A 502 -14.05 13.20 -11.26
C ALA A 502 -12.93 12.55 -10.44
N ALA A 503 -12.80 12.91 -9.15
CA ALA A 503 -11.84 12.31 -8.24
C ALA A 503 -12.05 10.80 -8.07
N TRP A 504 -13.30 10.35 -7.85
CA TRP A 504 -13.63 8.93 -7.77
C TRP A 504 -13.47 8.20 -9.11
N TYR A 505 -13.89 8.81 -10.21
CA TYR A 505 -13.69 8.23 -11.53
C TYR A 505 -12.20 7.96 -11.78
N TYR A 506 -11.35 8.96 -11.56
CA TYR A 506 -9.90 8.81 -11.67
C TYR A 506 -9.39 7.72 -10.71
N ALA A 507 -9.75 7.78 -9.41
CA ALA A 507 -9.30 6.83 -8.41
C ALA A 507 -9.65 5.37 -8.74
N LEU A 508 -10.78 5.12 -9.41
CA LEU A 508 -11.24 3.77 -9.73
C LEU A 508 -10.78 3.27 -11.12
N THR A 509 -10.52 4.17 -12.07
CA THR A 509 -10.14 3.79 -13.43
C THR A 509 -8.62 3.71 -13.65
N ASN A 510 -7.82 4.50 -12.95
CA ASN A 510 -6.36 4.41 -13.08
C ASN A 510 -5.83 3.07 -12.54
N GLN A 511 -4.67 2.61 -13.06
CA GLN A 511 -4.17 1.26 -12.81
C GLN A 511 -2.89 1.22 -11.95
N ASP A 512 -2.27 2.36 -11.68
CA ASP A 512 -0.91 2.39 -11.10
C ASP A 512 -0.67 3.54 -10.12
N THR A 513 -1.67 4.38 -9.86
CA THR A 513 -1.48 5.58 -9.04
C THR A 513 -2.42 5.60 -7.85
N PRO A 514 -1.93 5.50 -6.60
CA PRO A 514 -2.77 5.70 -5.42
C PRO A 514 -3.32 7.12 -5.41
N THR A 515 -4.58 7.27 -4.96
CA THR A 515 -5.29 8.53 -5.06
C THR A 515 -5.91 8.91 -3.73
N ALA A 516 -5.56 10.08 -3.19
CA ALA A 516 -6.25 10.68 -2.06
C ALA A 516 -7.42 11.56 -2.53
N LEU A 517 -8.59 11.33 -1.95
CA LEU A 517 -9.77 12.17 -2.05
C LEU A 517 -9.90 12.97 -0.75
N VAL A 518 -9.53 14.25 -0.79
CA VAL A 518 -9.52 15.15 0.37
C VAL A 518 -10.82 15.93 0.41
N LEU A 519 -11.73 15.56 1.34
CA LEU A 519 -13.14 15.88 1.27
C LEU A 519 -13.62 16.75 2.44
N SER A 520 -14.49 17.71 2.16
CA SER A 520 -15.04 18.65 3.15
C SER A 520 -16.00 17.96 4.14
N ARG A 521 -16.01 18.47 5.38
CA ARG A 521 -17.05 18.20 6.37
C ARG A 521 -18.29 19.06 6.16
N GLN A 522 -18.08 20.35 5.88
CA GLN A 522 -19.12 21.34 5.65
C GLN A 522 -19.74 21.20 4.25
N ASN A 523 -20.97 21.66 4.09
CA ASN A 523 -21.64 21.73 2.80
C ASN A 523 -20.99 22.79 1.91
N LEU A 524 -20.79 22.46 0.65
CA LEU A 524 -20.27 23.33 -0.39
C LEU A 524 -21.36 23.56 -1.46
N PRO A 525 -21.43 24.76 -2.07
CA PRO A 525 -22.33 25.01 -3.19
C PRO A 525 -21.87 24.22 -4.44
N GLN A 526 -22.79 23.90 -5.32
CA GLN A 526 -22.44 23.46 -6.67
C GLN A 526 -21.97 24.68 -7.47
N ILE A 527 -20.79 24.60 -8.06
CA ILE A 527 -20.17 25.71 -8.78
C ILE A 527 -20.59 25.69 -10.25
N ASN A 528 -21.12 26.82 -10.74
CA ASN A 528 -21.39 26.97 -12.17
C ASN A 528 -20.07 26.95 -12.96
N GLY A 529 -19.96 26.09 -13.97
CA GLY A 529 -18.73 25.85 -14.73
C GLY A 529 -17.92 24.63 -14.26
N SER A 530 -18.28 24.02 -13.12
CA SER A 530 -17.71 22.73 -12.73
C SER A 530 -18.06 21.64 -13.75
N SER A 531 -17.07 20.86 -14.17
CA SER A 531 -17.23 19.90 -15.28
C SER A 531 -16.25 18.72 -15.19
N LYS A 532 -16.38 17.78 -16.14
CA LYS A 532 -15.43 16.66 -16.31
C LYS A 532 -13.99 17.12 -16.62
N GLU A 533 -13.75 18.39 -16.94
CA GLU A 533 -12.41 18.96 -17.09
C GLU A 533 -11.57 18.82 -15.81
N ALA A 534 -12.21 18.63 -14.65
CA ALA A 534 -11.55 18.29 -13.38
C ALA A 534 -10.66 17.02 -13.49
N LEU A 535 -10.92 16.12 -14.43
CA LEU A 535 -10.06 14.97 -14.75
C LEU A 535 -8.68 15.37 -15.28
N LYS A 536 -8.52 16.60 -15.75
CA LYS A 536 -7.22 17.17 -16.17
C LYS A 536 -6.42 17.78 -15.01
N GLY A 537 -6.98 17.77 -13.81
CA GLY A 537 -6.30 18.19 -12.57
C GLY A 537 -6.34 19.69 -12.29
N GLY A 538 -6.51 20.51 -13.30
CA GLY A 538 -6.69 21.96 -13.20
C GLY A 538 -7.37 22.49 -14.47
N TYR A 539 -8.34 23.38 -14.32
CA TYR A 539 -9.11 23.91 -15.46
C TYR A 539 -9.72 25.27 -15.15
N VAL A 540 -10.10 26.01 -16.19
CA VAL A 540 -10.79 27.29 -16.05
C VAL A 540 -12.25 27.03 -15.69
N ILE A 541 -12.65 27.36 -14.46
CA ILE A 541 -14.02 27.18 -13.97
C ILE A 541 -14.89 28.43 -14.22
N ALA A 542 -14.27 29.64 -14.25
CA ALA A 542 -14.93 30.89 -14.63
C ALA A 542 -13.93 31.78 -15.38
N ASP A 543 -14.16 31.96 -16.69
CA ASP A 543 -13.21 32.66 -17.55
C ASP A 543 -13.34 34.18 -17.53
N SER A 544 -12.29 34.87 -17.95
CA SER A 544 -12.26 36.29 -18.26
C SER A 544 -12.91 36.56 -19.63
N THR A 545 -13.30 37.80 -19.86
CA THR A 545 -13.77 38.27 -21.19
C THR A 545 -12.59 38.58 -22.12
N LYS A 546 -11.43 38.91 -21.54
CA LYS A 546 -10.17 39.16 -22.27
C LYS A 546 -9.41 37.85 -22.48
N GLU A 547 -8.72 37.74 -23.60
CA GLU A 547 -7.81 36.62 -23.88
C GLU A 547 -6.73 36.50 -22.80
N ILE A 548 -6.16 37.62 -22.36
CA ILE A 548 -5.24 37.70 -21.22
C ILE A 548 -5.99 38.40 -20.08
N PRO A 549 -6.34 37.69 -18.98
CA PRO A 549 -7.02 38.27 -17.85
C PRO A 549 -6.15 39.31 -17.13
N ASP A 550 -6.79 40.25 -16.45
CA ASP A 550 -6.08 41.23 -15.60
C ASP A 550 -5.44 40.54 -14.37
N ALA A 551 -6.06 39.50 -13.86
CA ALA A 551 -5.53 38.62 -12.83
C ALA A 551 -6.12 37.21 -12.91
N ILE A 552 -5.44 36.22 -12.27
CA ILE A 552 -5.92 34.85 -12.14
C ILE A 552 -6.03 34.50 -10.66
N ILE A 553 -7.18 33.97 -10.24
CA ILE A 553 -7.37 33.37 -8.92
C ILE A 553 -7.36 31.86 -9.09
N ILE A 554 -6.50 31.16 -8.32
CA ILE A 554 -6.34 29.70 -8.37
C ILE A 554 -6.78 29.16 -7.01
N ALA A 555 -7.73 28.24 -6.99
CA ALA A 555 -8.23 27.68 -5.74
C ALA A 555 -8.46 26.16 -5.85
N SER A 556 -8.54 25.48 -4.72
CA SER A 556 -8.98 24.08 -4.62
C SER A 556 -10.05 23.92 -3.55
N GLY A 557 -10.86 22.88 -3.63
CA GLY A 557 -11.83 22.55 -2.59
C GLY A 557 -12.81 23.66 -2.27
N SER A 558 -13.12 23.85 -1.01
CA SER A 558 -14.12 24.82 -0.52
C SER A 558 -13.83 26.26 -0.92
N GLU A 559 -12.58 26.61 -1.18
CA GLU A 559 -12.18 27.99 -1.48
C GLU A 559 -12.45 28.40 -2.94
N VAL A 560 -12.82 27.47 -3.82
CA VAL A 560 -13.22 27.80 -5.21
C VAL A 560 -14.46 28.69 -5.21
N SER A 561 -15.41 28.48 -4.27
CA SER A 561 -16.57 29.36 -4.14
C SER A 561 -16.19 30.79 -3.80
N LEU A 562 -15.22 30.99 -2.88
CA LEU A 562 -14.71 32.32 -2.53
C LEU A 562 -14.02 33.00 -3.72
N ALA A 563 -13.31 32.21 -4.54
CA ALA A 563 -12.65 32.72 -5.75
C ALA A 563 -13.67 33.20 -6.81
N VAL A 564 -14.75 32.45 -7.00
CA VAL A 564 -15.84 32.83 -7.93
C VAL A 564 -16.57 34.08 -7.44
N GLU A 565 -16.92 34.14 -6.15
CA GLU A 565 -17.52 35.33 -5.55
C GLU A 565 -16.61 36.57 -5.66
N ALA A 566 -15.30 36.40 -5.45
CA ALA A 566 -14.33 37.47 -5.59
C ALA A 566 -14.26 37.99 -7.04
N LYS A 567 -14.32 37.11 -8.03
CA LYS A 567 -14.40 37.46 -9.45
C LYS A 567 -15.62 38.36 -9.72
N GLU A 568 -16.82 38.00 -9.24
CA GLU A 568 -18.03 38.78 -9.44
C GLU A 568 -17.93 40.21 -8.87
N ILE A 569 -17.22 40.39 -7.75
CA ILE A 569 -16.99 41.70 -7.15
C ILE A 569 -16.00 42.51 -8.00
N LEU A 570 -14.88 41.89 -8.39
CA LEU A 570 -13.82 42.54 -9.17
C LEU A 570 -14.29 42.96 -10.57
N GLU A 571 -15.12 42.16 -11.22
CA GLU A 571 -15.71 42.51 -12.53
C GLU A 571 -16.62 43.74 -12.46
N LYS A 572 -17.40 43.90 -11.39
CA LYS A 572 -18.23 45.08 -11.18
C LYS A 572 -17.36 46.37 -11.00
N GLU A 573 -16.11 46.17 -10.63
CA GLU A 573 -15.11 47.26 -10.50
C GLU A 573 -14.29 47.48 -11.77
N GLY A 574 -14.51 46.63 -12.82
CA GLY A 574 -13.81 46.73 -14.10
C GLY A 574 -12.52 45.92 -14.20
N THR A 575 -12.22 45.08 -13.21
CA THR A 575 -11.07 44.13 -13.25
C THR A 575 -11.54 42.81 -13.79
N ASP A 576 -11.01 42.37 -14.94
CA ASP A 576 -11.41 41.14 -15.61
C ASP A 576 -10.54 39.95 -15.13
N VAL A 577 -11.14 39.04 -14.40
CA VAL A 577 -10.46 37.96 -13.67
C VAL A 577 -10.83 36.59 -14.21
N ARG A 578 -9.84 35.72 -14.33
CA ARG A 578 -10.04 34.29 -14.56
C ARG A 578 -9.98 33.54 -13.22
N VAL A 579 -10.88 32.57 -12.99
CA VAL A 579 -10.81 31.63 -11.89
C VAL A 579 -10.44 30.25 -12.42
N VAL A 580 -9.42 29.66 -11.83
CA VAL A 580 -8.94 28.30 -12.10
C VAL A 580 -9.24 27.42 -10.89
N SER A 581 -10.01 26.36 -11.07
CA SER A 581 -10.07 25.27 -10.09
C SER A 581 -8.88 24.34 -10.30
N MET A 582 -8.18 24.01 -9.22
CA MET A 582 -7.00 23.14 -9.21
C MET A 582 -7.25 21.94 -8.27
N PRO A 583 -8.19 21.04 -8.60
CA PRO A 583 -8.51 19.90 -7.74
C PRO A 583 -7.35 18.92 -7.56
N CYS A 584 -6.45 18.76 -8.57
CA CYS A 584 -5.32 17.84 -8.50
C CYS A 584 -4.09 18.37 -9.22
N MET A 585 -3.10 18.88 -8.48
CA MET A 585 -1.87 19.42 -9.04
C MET A 585 -1.06 18.38 -9.82
N ASP A 586 -1.02 17.13 -9.33
CA ASP A 586 -0.22 16.05 -9.91
C ASP A 586 -0.69 15.70 -11.34
N ILE A 587 -1.98 15.68 -11.55
CA ILE A 587 -2.58 15.41 -12.87
C ILE A 587 -2.46 16.63 -13.79
N PHE A 588 -2.58 17.85 -13.26
CA PHE A 588 -2.37 19.06 -14.04
C PHE A 588 -0.95 19.16 -14.59
N GLU A 589 0.05 18.80 -13.79
CA GLU A 589 1.45 18.79 -14.25
C GLU A 589 1.74 17.78 -15.38
N GLN A 590 0.93 16.74 -15.50
CA GLN A 590 1.03 15.76 -16.58
C GLN A 590 0.39 16.22 -17.89
N GLN A 591 -0.34 17.35 -17.90
CA GLN A 591 -0.95 17.89 -19.09
C GLN A 591 0.11 18.50 -20.04
N SER A 592 -0.26 18.65 -21.31
CA SER A 592 0.63 19.28 -22.29
C SER A 592 0.93 20.73 -21.92
N GLU A 593 2.06 21.25 -22.38
CA GLU A 593 2.44 22.65 -22.15
C GLU A 593 1.40 23.62 -22.75
N GLU A 594 0.79 23.26 -23.90
CA GLU A 594 -0.26 24.05 -24.54
C GLU A 594 -1.51 24.14 -23.63
N TYR A 595 -1.91 23.03 -22.99
CA TYR A 595 -3.02 23.01 -22.07
C TYR A 595 -2.73 23.85 -20.83
N LYS A 596 -1.56 23.66 -20.22
CA LYS A 596 -1.13 24.42 -19.04
C LYS A 596 -1.07 25.92 -19.34
N GLU A 597 -0.57 26.31 -20.52
CA GLU A 597 -0.51 27.69 -20.96
C GLU A 597 -1.93 28.28 -21.22
N ALA A 598 -2.83 27.48 -21.77
CA ALA A 598 -4.23 27.88 -21.96
C ALA A 598 -4.96 28.16 -20.65
N VAL A 599 -4.70 27.35 -19.61
CA VAL A 599 -5.31 27.50 -18.27
C VAL A 599 -4.63 28.61 -17.48
N LEU A 600 -3.29 28.66 -17.45
CA LEU A 600 -2.44 29.56 -16.68
C LEU A 600 -1.43 30.30 -17.59
N PRO A 601 -1.89 31.24 -18.43
CA PRO A 601 -1.03 31.95 -19.37
C PRO A 601 0.11 32.66 -18.66
N LYS A 602 1.35 32.43 -19.12
CA LYS A 602 2.59 33.03 -18.57
C LYS A 602 2.59 34.55 -18.66
N SER A 603 1.82 35.09 -19.61
CA SER A 603 1.63 36.54 -19.79
C SER A 603 0.87 37.20 -18.62
N CYS A 604 -0.01 36.46 -17.91
CA CYS A 604 -0.67 36.95 -16.72
C CYS A 604 0.11 36.55 -15.46
N ARG A 605 0.84 37.49 -14.88
CA ARG A 605 1.68 37.25 -13.68
C ARG A 605 0.97 37.61 -12.37
N LYS A 606 -0.13 38.36 -12.41
CA LYS A 606 -0.96 38.68 -11.25
C LYS A 606 -1.80 37.47 -10.87
N ARG A 607 -1.32 36.67 -9.93
CA ARG A 607 -1.96 35.42 -9.54
C ARG A 607 -2.15 35.35 -8.03
N VAL A 608 -3.30 34.87 -7.60
CA VAL A 608 -3.65 34.67 -6.18
C VAL A 608 -4.00 33.21 -5.96
N ALA A 609 -3.32 32.54 -5.01
CA ALA A 609 -3.73 31.23 -4.54
C ALA A 609 -4.65 31.35 -3.32
N VAL A 610 -5.73 30.55 -3.30
CA VAL A 610 -6.71 30.54 -2.21
C VAL A 610 -6.91 29.11 -1.72
N GLU A 611 -6.49 28.80 -0.50
CA GLU A 611 -6.62 27.48 0.09
C GLU A 611 -6.57 27.54 1.63
N ALA A 612 -7.54 26.92 2.32
CA ALA A 612 -7.60 26.91 3.79
C ALA A 612 -6.62 25.91 4.43
N LEU A 613 -5.40 25.79 3.85
CA LEU A 613 -4.28 24.97 4.28
C LEU A 613 -2.97 25.73 4.02
N SER A 614 -1.83 25.08 4.22
CA SER A 614 -0.50 25.66 3.97
C SER A 614 -0.31 26.05 2.50
N ASP A 615 0.34 27.16 2.26
CA ASP A 615 0.71 27.64 0.91
C ASP A 615 1.87 26.88 0.28
N PHE A 616 2.47 25.94 1.00
CA PHE A 616 3.61 25.17 0.51
C PHE A 616 3.24 24.38 -0.75
N GLY A 617 3.95 24.67 -1.84
CA GLY A 617 3.70 24.09 -3.17
C GLY A 617 3.01 25.05 -4.16
N TRP A 618 2.29 26.09 -3.70
CA TRP A 618 1.59 27.03 -4.58
C TRP A 618 2.54 27.98 -5.34
N GLY A 619 3.75 28.19 -4.86
CA GLY A 619 4.73 29.08 -5.48
C GLY A 619 5.01 28.78 -6.97
N ARG A 620 4.89 27.51 -7.39
CA ARG A 620 5.01 27.08 -8.79
C ARG A 620 4.00 27.77 -9.70
N TYR A 621 2.77 27.97 -9.22
CA TYR A 621 1.66 28.53 -9.99
C TYR A 621 1.53 30.04 -9.81
N VAL A 622 1.79 30.53 -8.61
CA VAL A 622 1.62 31.93 -8.24
C VAL A 622 2.81 32.79 -8.68
N GLY A 623 4.01 32.25 -8.62
CA GLY A 623 5.25 32.99 -8.93
C GLY A 623 5.63 34.00 -7.85
N LEU A 624 6.63 34.86 -8.17
CA LEU A 624 7.16 35.85 -7.23
C LEU A 624 6.31 37.11 -7.12
N ASP A 625 5.46 37.39 -8.11
CA ASP A 625 4.65 38.59 -8.20
C ASP A 625 3.22 38.41 -7.71
N GLY A 626 2.90 37.21 -7.18
CA GLY A 626 1.55 36.87 -6.75
C GLY A 626 1.31 36.97 -5.25
N ALA A 627 0.11 36.63 -4.82
CA ALA A 627 -0.32 36.71 -3.42
C ALA A 627 -1.02 35.43 -2.97
N TYR A 628 -1.20 35.28 -1.66
CA TYR A 628 -1.76 34.08 -1.05
C TYR A 628 -2.85 34.45 -0.05
N VAL A 629 -3.95 33.69 -0.04
CA VAL A 629 -4.97 33.69 1.00
C VAL A 629 -5.03 32.26 1.55
N THR A 630 -4.14 31.97 2.48
CA THR A 630 -3.81 30.62 2.95
C THR A 630 -3.58 30.61 4.47
N MET A 631 -3.36 29.41 5.04
CA MET A 631 -3.08 29.24 6.47
C MET A 631 -1.57 29.32 6.75
N HIS A 632 -1.22 30.05 7.82
CA HIS A 632 0.16 30.20 8.31
C HIS A 632 0.32 29.79 9.78
N SER A 633 -0.72 29.20 10.37
CA SER A 633 -0.73 28.72 11.75
C SER A 633 -1.70 27.56 11.88
N PHE A 634 -1.62 26.83 13.00
CA PHE A 634 -2.68 25.90 13.36
C PHE A 634 -4.02 26.60 13.54
N GLY A 635 -5.11 25.85 13.37
CA GLY A 635 -6.46 26.34 13.53
C GLY A 635 -6.88 26.63 14.97
N ALA A 636 -8.17 26.62 15.24
CA ALA A 636 -8.71 26.89 16.58
C ALA A 636 -10.11 26.23 16.73
N SER A 637 -10.54 25.98 17.97
CA SER A 637 -11.88 25.46 18.24
C SER A 637 -12.93 26.57 18.21
N ALA A 638 -13.76 26.57 17.17
CA ALA A 638 -14.93 27.46 17.04
C ALA A 638 -15.82 26.98 15.88
N PRO A 639 -17.04 27.51 15.71
CA PRO A 639 -17.81 27.30 14.48
C PRO A 639 -17.01 27.68 13.23
N ALA A 640 -17.13 26.88 12.18
CA ALA A 640 -16.33 27.00 10.95
C ALA A 640 -16.34 28.41 10.35
N ASP A 641 -17.52 29.07 10.27
CA ASP A 641 -17.67 30.44 9.74
C ASP A 641 -16.83 31.48 10.50
N LYS A 642 -16.68 31.31 11.82
CA LYS A 642 -15.84 32.17 12.66
C LYS A 642 -14.35 31.91 12.40
N LEU A 643 -13.99 30.64 12.15
CA LEU A 643 -12.60 30.28 11.86
C LEU A 643 -12.15 30.82 10.51
N PHE A 644 -12.95 30.65 9.46
CA PHE A 644 -12.65 31.24 8.16
C PHE A 644 -12.43 32.76 8.24
N LYS A 645 -13.31 33.48 8.98
CA LYS A 645 -13.14 34.93 9.23
C LYS A 645 -11.89 35.22 10.04
N LYS A 646 -11.64 34.50 11.12
CA LYS A 646 -10.49 34.72 12.01
C LYS A 646 -9.16 34.58 11.28
N PHE A 647 -9.05 33.56 10.43
CA PHE A 647 -7.84 33.25 9.67
C PHE A 647 -7.77 33.99 8.33
N GLY A 648 -8.79 34.80 8.00
CA GLY A 648 -8.79 35.62 6.82
C GLY A 648 -9.02 34.88 5.49
N ILE A 649 -9.53 33.67 5.54
CA ILE A 649 -9.91 32.93 4.34
C ILE A 649 -11.32 33.38 3.95
N THR A 650 -11.42 34.54 3.30
CA THR A 650 -12.68 35.19 2.97
C THR A 650 -12.65 35.81 1.58
N THR A 651 -13.81 36.00 0.97
CA THR A 651 -13.97 36.65 -0.33
C THR A 651 -13.37 38.05 -0.35
N GLU A 652 -13.54 38.81 0.74
CA GLU A 652 -13.00 40.19 0.85
C GLU A 652 -11.46 40.20 0.83
N ASN A 653 -10.82 39.22 1.47
CA ASN A 653 -9.36 39.10 1.46
C ASN A 653 -8.83 38.64 0.11
N VAL A 654 -9.57 37.79 -0.61
CA VAL A 654 -9.24 37.42 -2.00
C VAL A 654 -9.29 38.64 -2.91
N VAL A 655 -10.36 39.43 -2.84
CA VAL A 655 -10.49 40.70 -3.58
C VAL A 655 -9.35 41.67 -3.23
N LYS A 656 -9.03 41.79 -1.94
CA LYS A 656 -7.92 42.63 -1.48
C LYS A 656 -6.56 42.12 -2.01
N ALA A 657 -6.34 40.82 -2.02
CA ALA A 657 -5.12 40.24 -2.57
C ALA A 657 -4.96 40.55 -4.06
N VAL A 658 -6.02 40.39 -4.87
CA VAL A 658 -5.98 40.75 -6.29
C VAL A 658 -5.68 42.24 -6.49
N ARG A 659 -6.33 43.12 -5.73
CA ARG A 659 -6.10 44.59 -5.82
C ARG A 659 -4.68 45.02 -5.42
N SER A 660 -3.99 44.18 -4.60
CA SER A 660 -2.63 44.51 -4.16
C SER A 660 -1.57 44.18 -5.22
N LEU A 661 -1.91 43.44 -6.27
CA LEU A 661 -1.06 43.10 -7.39
C LEU A 661 -1.17 44.12 -8.53
#